data_cb851e4d079481ef3787ca977c810ca0
#
_entry.id   cb851e4d079481ef3787ca977c810ca0
#
_cell.length_a   1.000
_cell.length_b   1.000
_cell.length_c   1.000
_cell.angle_alpha   90.00
_cell.angle_beta   90.00
_cell.angle_gamma   90.00
#
_symmetry.space_group_name_H-M   'P 1'
#
loop_
_entity.id
_entity.type
_entity.pdbx_description
1 polymer ?
#
loop_
_entity_poly.entity_id
_entity_poly.type
_entity_poly.pdbx_seq_one_letter_code
_entity_poly.pdbx_strand_id
1 'polypeptide(L)'
;MVSEETGRQSHVGKPLNKWYHRIMNYFCISCIIMFAITLLLVAAFIVMVLGRTAEGINPNLPGFLTGMVKLLEPLAAYPYLPLLTIFVPLLGGPVEAFIGKRSENFRDFTVVFSTFGTFVLILAMYPQVAEGGIINTIPGVFGYGLHFRVDMLSYIMVSTAGILWLMVSIYAHEYMGMEQHRDRFYLFMSITFGGVLGTVMAADILTMFLFFELMTFSSYLLVAHNQSPDSILAGNNYIYMGVGGGLSVLIGMILLLFNTNHLDFVFLATELNELGWLQYAISGLFIIGFGIKAGMLPLHIWLPKAHPVAPTPASALLSGLLIKIGAYGLLRMSTSFFMPAAELISDKTDPLWSLSKNMGVVIIWIGIITMAVGVFMALQQGNMKKMLAYHSISQMGYIVMGIGVASYLGYIGAMGFAGSIYHTINHAFFKALLFMVVGVIYLRTHELDMYKLGGLWRQMPFTALVCLIAALGITGMPGFNGFASKSILHHAIVEAYEYGHSSFRYAEIIFTIVSGGTVCSFIKLFSYAFLGKCPEKYQQLPKEGNGMMQMAMGGLALLIIGIGMAPGFIMDQLIIPAASGFTYDAYFINKYLVGMNFFNAKDMMGMVPVYLLGIGIFVAGRQFDLFHLHMPKWMDFELILYRPIYQNVLRLSRGITAHYEMRTNNADVYIYALILVTSLFFLAGYFR
;
A
#
# COMPACT_ATOMS: atom_id res chain seq x y z
N MET A 1 -5.62 -41.30 -37.18
CA MET A 1 -4.29 -41.75 -37.64
C MET A 1 -3.30 -40.75 -37.17
N VAL A 2 -2.31 -41.30 -36.50
CA VAL A 2 -1.03 -40.81 -36.00
C VAL A 2 -1.10 -39.89 -34.78
N SER A 3 -0.86 -40.55 -33.67
CA SER A 3 -0.43 -40.10 -32.37
C SER A 3 0.96 -39.42 -32.44
N GLU A 4 1.13 -38.27 -31.81
CA GLU A 4 2.41 -37.86 -31.28
C GLU A 4 2.30 -37.57 -29.77
N GLU A 5 2.58 -38.62 -29.00
CA GLU A 5 3.02 -38.54 -27.62
C GLU A 5 4.44 -38.00 -27.62
N THR A 6 4.61 -36.72 -27.29
CA THR A 6 5.93 -36.20 -26.95
C THR A 6 6.10 -36.22 -25.43
N GLY A 7 6.97 -37.14 -25.01
CA GLY A 7 7.30 -37.45 -23.63
C GLY A 7 7.75 -36.23 -22.80
N ARG A 8 7.01 -35.98 -21.73
CA ARG A 8 7.55 -35.26 -20.56
C ARG A 8 8.51 -36.21 -19.83
N GLN A 9 9.80 -36.06 -20.11
CA GLN A 9 10.81 -36.66 -19.23
C GLN A 9 10.68 -36.01 -17.85
N SER A 10 10.22 -36.82 -16.89
CA SER A 10 10.36 -36.58 -15.48
C SER A 10 11.85 -36.45 -15.16
N HIS A 11 12.33 -35.24 -14.85
CA HIS A 11 13.61 -35.08 -14.17
C HIS A 11 13.49 -35.63 -12.75
N VAL A 12 13.59 -36.95 -12.62
CA VAL A 12 13.85 -37.64 -11.36
C VAL A 12 15.22 -37.17 -10.89
N GLY A 13 15.25 -36.56 -9.73
CA GLY A 13 16.36 -35.81 -9.19
C GLY A 13 17.65 -36.62 -9.09
N LYS A 14 18.71 -36.02 -9.60
CA LYS A 14 20.07 -36.39 -9.16
C LYS A 14 20.15 -36.20 -7.64
N PRO A 15 20.81 -37.13 -6.90
CA PRO A 15 20.97 -36.97 -5.46
C PRO A 15 21.68 -35.63 -5.18
N LEU A 16 20.99 -34.75 -4.54
CA LEU A 16 21.48 -33.43 -4.13
C LEU A 16 22.77 -33.62 -3.32
N ASN A 17 23.86 -33.09 -3.83
CA ASN A 17 25.21 -33.23 -3.29
C ASN A 17 25.20 -32.74 -1.83
N LYS A 18 25.89 -33.45 -0.91
CA LYS A 18 26.01 -33.07 0.53
C LYS A 18 26.42 -31.61 0.74
N TRP A 19 27.12 -31.04 -0.24
CA TRP A 19 27.52 -29.64 -0.27
C TRP A 19 26.32 -28.67 -0.43
N TYR A 20 25.35 -29.03 -1.28
CA TYR A 20 24.11 -28.25 -1.46
C TYR A 20 23.29 -28.17 -0.17
N HIS A 21 23.14 -29.29 0.54
CA HIS A 21 22.46 -29.30 1.86
C HIS A 21 23.19 -28.46 2.91
N ARG A 22 24.53 -28.39 2.87
CA ARG A 22 25.29 -27.52 3.75
C ARG A 22 25.06 -26.04 3.42
N ILE A 23 25.10 -25.63 2.14
CA ILE A 23 24.84 -24.25 1.73
C ILE A 23 23.40 -23.82 2.06
N MET A 24 22.40 -24.70 1.82
CA MET A 24 21.02 -24.44 2.21
C MET A 24 20.86 -24.27 3.71
N ASN A 25 21.55 -25.08 4.51
CA ASN A 25 21.55 -24.91 5.96
C ASN A 25 22.21 -23.60 6.40
N TYR A 26 23.34 -23.22 5.80
CA TYR A 26 24.00 -21.94 6.07
C TYR A 26 23.12 -20.75 5.65
N PHE A 27 22.44 -20.84 4.51
CA PHE A 27 21.49 -19.82 4.07
C PHE A 27 20.31 -19.68 5.03
N CYS A 28 19.68 -20.79 5.40
CA CYS A 28 18.58 -20.83 6.37
C CYS A 28 19.01 -20.28 7.75
N ILE A 29 20.21 -20.65 8.20
CA ILE A 29 20.79 -20.14 9.47
C ILE A 29 21.03 -18.62 9.36
N SER A 30 21.60 -18.13 8.24
CA SER A 30 21.83 -16.71 8.04
C SER A 30 20.54 -15.91 8.01
N CYS A 31 19.48 -16.42 7.37
CA CYS A 31 18.18 -15.77 7.38
C CYS A 31 17.49 -15.79 8.74
N ILE A 32 17.63 -16.88 9.51
CA ILE A 32 17.15 -16.96 10.90
C ILE A 32 17.91 -15.96 11.76
N ILE A 33 19.23 -15.86 11.60
CA ILE A 33 20.05 -14.87 12.32
C ILE A 33 19.62 -13.45 11.92
N MET A 34 19.44 -13.14 10.63
CA MET A 34 18.96 -11.82 10.19
C MET A 34 17.55 -11.51 10.72
N PHE A 35 16.66 -12.50 10.76
CA PHE A 35 15.34 -12.32 11.35
C PHE A 35 15.42 -12.05 12.85
N ALA A 36 16.24 -12.81 13.59
CA ALA A 36 16.48 -12.57 15.00
C ALA A 36 17.10 -11.18 15.24
N ILE A 37 18.07 -10.77 14.42
CA ILE A 37 18.64 -9.43 14.45
C ILE A 37 17.57 -8.38 14.12
N THR A 38 16.67 -8.64 13.16
CA THR A 38 15.56 -7.74 12.84
C THR A 38 14.63 -7.56 14.04
N LEU A 39 14.26 -8.65 14.72
CA LEU A 39 13.45 -8.58 15.94
C LEU A 39 14.18 -7.80 17.05
N LEU A 40 15.49 -8.00 17.20
CA LEU A 40 16.32 -7.27 18.13
C LEU A 40 16.43 -5.79 17.75
N LEU A 41 16.56 -5.45 16.47
CA LEU A 41 16.60 -4.07 15.99
C LEU A 41 15.25 -3.38 16.13
N VAL A 42 14.14 -4.09 15.88
CA VAL A 42 12.78 -3.58 16.15
C VAL A 42 12.62 -3.34 17.67
N ALA A 43 13.07 -4.28 18.49
CA ALA A 43 13.08 -4.09 19.95
C ALA A 43 13.97 -2.91 20.35
N ALA A 44 15.17 -2.77 19.77
CA ALA A 44 16.06 -1.65 20.00
C ALA A 44 15.45 -0.32 19.51
N PHE A 45 14.74 -0.33 18.39
CA PHE A 45 13.99 0.83 17.90
C PHE A 45 12.89 1.22 18.90
N ILE A 46 12.08 0.26 19.35
CA ILE A 46 11.06 0.48 20.40
C ILE A 46 11.70 1.09 21.64
N VAL A 47 12.84 0.56 22.03
CA VAL A 47 13.60 1.05 23.20
C VAL A 47 14.25 2.42 22.93
N MET A 48 14.75 2.68 21.73
CA MET A 48 15.29 3.98 21.34
C MET A 48 14.18 5.05 21.35
N VAL A 49 12.96 4.66 20.93
CA VAL A 49 11.77 5.51 20.98
C VAL A 49 11.30 5.74 22.41
N LEU A 50 11.19 4.69 23.23
CA LEU A 50 10.78 4.79 24.64
C LEU A 50 11.89 5.30 25.57
N GLY A 51 13.14 5.15 25.18
CA GLY A 51 14.30 5.46 25.99
C GLY A 51 14.83 6.87 25.84
N ARG A 52 14.27 7.68 24.93
CA ARG A 52 14.62 9.12 24.83
C ARG A 52 13.67 9.94 25.71
N THR A 53 14.28 10.66 26.64
CA THR A 53 13.66 11.77 27.36
C THR A 53 14.12 13.09 26.75
N ALA A 54 13.49 14.19 27.07
CA ALA A 54 13.91 15.52 26.61
C ALA A 54 15.39 15.86 27.01
N GLU A 55 15.96 15.12 27.96
CA GLU A 55 17.33 15.29 28.50
C GLU A 55 18.34 14.26 27.94
N GLY A 56 17.95 13.37 27.02
CA GLY A 56 18.80 12.34 26.41
C GLY A 56 18.32 10.91 26.59
N ILE A 57 19.26 9.95 26.59
CA ILE A 57 18.92 8.52 26.76
C ILE A 57 18.52 8.27 28.23
N ASN A 58 17.33 7.65 28.41
CA ASN A 58 16.84 7.30 29.75
C ASN A 58 17.88 6.45 30.52
N PRO A 59 18.39 6.92 31.66
CA PRO A 59 19.43 6.22 32.41
C PRO A 59 18.99 4.87 32.98
N ASN A 60 17.68 4.59 33.02
CA ASN A 60 17.13 3.33 33.51
C ASN A 60 17.02 2.24 32.41
N LEU A 61 17.55 2.49 31.23
CA LEU A 61 17.56 1.46 30.16
C LEU A 61 18.52 0.31 30.53
N PRO A 62 18.15 -0.96 30.31
CA PRO A 62 19.07 -2.08 30.44
C PRO A 62 20.32 -1.88 29.57
N GLY A 63 21.51 -2.15 30.15
CA GLY A 63 22.80 -1.83 29.50
C GLY A 63 23.01 -2.40 28.10
N PHE A 64 22.41 -3.57 27.81
CA PHE A 64 22.38 -4.17 26.45
C PHE A 64 21.66 -3.26 25.43
N LEU A 65 20.54 -2.69 25.82
CA LEU A 65 19.72 -1.82 24.95
C LEU A 65 20.38 -0.45 24.76
N THR A 66 21.02 0.07 25.80
CA THR A 66 21.87 1.28 25.73
C THR A 66 23.02 1.06 24.75
N GLY A 67 23.65 -0.14 24.76
CA GLY A 67 24.70 -0.51 23.81
C GLY A 67 24.22 -0.52 22.36
N MET A 68 23.01 -1.02 22.08
CA MET A 68 22.43 -1.01 20.73
C MET A 68 22.10 0.40 20.24
N VAL A 69 21.57 1.27 21.10
CA VAL A 69 21.32 2.69 20.75
C VAL A 69 22.64 3.37 20.39
N LYS A 70 23.68 3.21 21.18
CA LYS A 70 25.01 3.77 20.91
C LYS A 70 25.66 3.24 19.63
N LEU A 71 25.35 2.01 19.23
CA LEU A 71 25.82 1.43 17.95
C LEU A 71 25.16 2.11 16.75
N LEU A 72 23.92 2.54 16.87
CA LEU A 72 23.17 3.21 15.79
C LEU A 72 23.41 4.73 15.74
N GLU A 73 23.89 5.35 16.82
CA GLU A 73 24.13 6.79 16.88
C GLU A 73 25.06 7.33 15.77
N PRO A 74 26.21 6.72 15.43
CA PRO A 74 27.06 7.20 14.34
C PRO A 74 26.38 7.12 12.98
N LEU A 75 25.57 6.07 12.77
CA LEU A 75 24.77 5.91 11.57
C LEU A 75 23.62 6.94 11.55
N ALA A 76 22.95 7.12 12.68
CA ALA A 76 21.86 8.09 12.82
C ALA A 76 22.30 9.55 12.59
N ALA A 77 23.55 9.88 12.81
CA ALA A 77 24.09 11.23 12.55
C ALA A 77 24.45 11.46 11.07
N TYR A 78 24.36 10.43 10.20
CA TYR A 78 24.77 10.56 8.81
C TYR A 78 23.72 11.32 7.98
N PRO A 79 24.07 12.45 7.34
CA PRO A 79 23.08 13.34 6.72
C PRO A 79 22.45 12.78 5.44
N TYR A 80 23.12 11.86 4.75
CA TYR A 80 22.66 11.30 3.45
C TYR A 80 21.91 9.98 3.59
N LEU A 81 21.37 9.65 4.77
CA LEU A 81 20.58 8.43 4.99
C LEU A 81 19.41 8.27 3.99
N PRO A 82 18.60 9.30 3.68
CA PRO A 82 17.53 9.17 2.70
C PRO A 82 18.03 8.72 1.34
N LEU A 83 19.12 9.30 0.84
CA LEU A 83 19.69 8.93 -0.46
C LEU A 83 20.21 7.50 -0.45
N LEU A 84 20.95 7.09 0.58
CA LEU A 84 21.42 5.72 0.71
C LEU A 84 20.23 4.73 0.73
N THR A 85 19.19 5.06 1.47
CA THR A 85 17.98 4.23 1.59
C THR A 85 17.29 4.02 0.23
N ILE A 86 17.27 5.04 -0.62
CA ILE A 86 16.71 4.96 -1.98
C ILE A 86 17.64 4.19 -2.91
N PHE A 87 18.94 4.50 -2.90
CA PHE A 87 19.87 3.97 -3.88
C PHE A 87 20.31 2.53 -3.61
N VAL A 88 20.31 2.05 -2.35
CA VAL A 88 20.64 0.66 -2.03
C VAL A 88 19.75 -0.32 -2.80
N PRO A 89 18.42 -0.27 -2.76
CA PRO A 89 17.60 -1.18 -3.55
C PRO A 89 17.64 -0.87 -5.06
N LEU A 90 17.75 0.40 -5.49
CA LEU A 90 17.82 0.74 -6.91
C LEU A 90 19.06 0.15 -7.59
N LEU A 91 20.21 0.25 -6.94
CA LEU A 91 21.46 -0.29 -7.46
C LEU A 91 21.62 -1.78 -7.14
N GLY A 92 21.02 -2.23 -6.05
CA GLY A 92 20.96 -3.63 -5.63
C GLY A 92 20.30 -4.52 -6.68
N GLY A 93 19.16 -4.09 -7.25
CA GLY A 93 18.42 -4.88 -8.23
C GLY A 93 19.26 -5.36 -9.45
N PRO A 94 19.94 -4.49 -10.19
CA PRO A 94 20.86 -4.90 -11.26
C PRO A 94 21.98 -5.83 -10.79
N VAL A 95 22.55 -5.59 -9.61
CA VAL A 95 23.59 -6.44 -9.02
C VAL A 95 23.03 -7.83 -8.69
N GLU A 96 21.86 -7.90 -8.07
CA GLU A 96 21.13 -9.12 -7.75
C GLU A 96 20.83 -9.95 -9.00
N ALA A 97 20.35 -9.30 -10.07
CA ALA A 97 20.10 -9.96 -11.35
C ALA A 97 21.39 -10.49 -12.01
N PHE A 98 22.51 -9.78 -11.89
CA PHE A 98 23.81 -10.23 -12.38
C PHE A 98 24.34 -11.43 -11.58
N ILE A 99 24.22 -11.38 -10.25
CA ILE A 99 24.59 -12.48 -9.35
C ILE A 99 23.78 -13.73 -9.65
N GLY A 100 22.46 -13.57 -9.91
CA GLY A 100 21.53 -14.66 -10.17
C GLY A 100 21.92 -15.53 -11.36
N LYS A 101 22.55 -14.95 -12.39
CA LYS A 101 23.09 -15.70 -13.54
C LYS A 101 24.16 -16.71 -13.15
N ARG A 102 24.82 -16.54 -12.01
CA ARG A 102 25.88 -17.41 -11.50
C ARG A 102 25.43 -18.31 -10.36
N SER A 103 24.59 -17.78 -9.45
CA SER A 103 24.12 -18.49 -8.28
C SER A 103 22.78 -17.93 -7.79
N GLU A 104 21.71 -18.71 -7.95
CA GLU A 104 20.36 -18.32 -7.49
C GLU A 104 20.31 -18.11 -5.96
N ASN A 105 20.95 -19.00 -5.20
CA ASN A 105 20.97 -18.91 -3.73
C ASN A 105 21.70 -17.65 -3.25
N PHE A 106 22.80 -17.27 -3.92
CA PHE A 106 23.56 -16.08 -3.55
C PHE A 106 22.79 -14.80 -3.92
N ARG A 107 22.07 -14.81 -5.06
CA ARG A 107 21.12 -13.73 -5.39
C ARG A 107 20.07 -13.55 -4.31
N ASP A 108 19.38 -14.63 -3.92
CA ASP A 108 18.30 -14.59 -2.94
C ASP A 108 18.81 -14.07 -1.58
N PHE A 109 20.02 -14.50 -1.18
CA PHE A 109 20.69 -13.95 0.00
C PHE A 109 20.95 -12.44 -0.15
N THR A 110 21.47 -12.01 -1.31
CA THR A 110 21.77 -10.58 -1.57
C THR A 110 20.49 -9.73 -1.52
N VAL A 111 19.37 -10.23 -2.06
CA VAL A 111 18.07 -9.56 -2.01
C VAL A 111 17.61 -9.35 -0.56
N VAL A 112 17.64 -10.39 0.25
CA VAL A 112 17.23 -10.28 1.67
C VAL A 112 18.19 -9.38 2.43
N PHE A 113 19.50 -9.47 2.15
CA PHE A 113 20.52 -8.64 2.80
C PHE A 113 20.40 -7.16 2.43
N SER A 114 20.20 -6.82 1.16
CA SER A 114 20.02 -5.44 0.70
C SER A 114 18.74 -4.82 1.28
N THR A 115 17.65 -5.61 1.32
CA THR A 115 16.39 -5.17 1.93
C THR A 115 16.52 -4.97 3.44
N PHE A 116 17.24 -5.88 4.13
CA PHE A 116 17.55 -5.75 5.54
C PHE A 116 18.42 -4.50 5.82
N GLY A 117 19.46 -4.29 5.01
CA GLY A 117 20.31 -3.09 5.10
C GLY A 117 19.50 -1.80 4.92
N THR A 118 18.60 -1.77 3.92
CA THR A 118 17.69 -0.65 3.71
C THR A 118 16.78 -0.43 4.92
N PHE A 119 16.27 -1.49 5.53
CA PHE A 119 15.45 -1.39 6.75
C PHE A 119 16.25 -0.82 7.93
N VAL A 120 17.52 -1.22 8.12
CA VAL A 120 18.40 -0.65 9.15
C VAL A 120 18.64 0.85 8.91
N LEU A 121 18.87 1.27 7.65
CA LEU A 121 18.99 2.69 7.31
C LEU A 121 17.72 3.48 7.65
N ILE A 122 16.54 2.90 7.38
CA ILE A 122 15.26 3.51 7.76
C ILE A 122 15.15 3.70 9.27
N LEU A 123 15.46 2.67 10.06
CA LEU A 123 15.42 2.78 11.51
C LEU A 123 16.37 3.86 12.04
N ALA A 124 17.56 3.98 11.44
CA ALA A 124 18.56 4.98 11.82
C ALA A 124 18.11 6.43 11.57
N MET A 125 17.14 6.68 10.68
CA MET A 125 16.63 8.05 10.44
C MET A 125 15.74 8.59 11.56
N TYR A 126 15.17 7.73 12.42
CA TYR A 126 14.19 8.15 13.43
C TYR A 126 14.62 9.33 14.32
N PRO A 127 15.85 9.34 14.89
CA PRO A 127 16.26 10.45 15.77
C PRO A 127 16.20 11.81 15.06
N GLN A 128 16.75 11.91 13.87
CA GLN A 128 16.75 13.15 13.09
C GLN A 128 15.32 13.56 12.66
N VAL A 129 14.48 12.57 12.32
CA VAL A 129 13.08 12.83 11.94
C VAL A 129 12.28 13.35 13.13
N ALA A 130 12.51 12.81 14.33
CA ALA A 130 11.86 13.27 15.55
C ALA A 130 12.31 14.70 15.97
N GLU A 131 13.51 15.13 15.58
CA GLU A 131 14.07 16.46 15.85
C GLU A 131 13.71 17.53 14.80
N GLY A 132 13.02 17.17 13.70
CA GLY A 132 12.57 18.15 12.68
C GLY A 132 12.67 17.68 11.24
N GLY A 133 13.20 16.48 11.00
CA GLY A 133 13.29 15.87 9.67
C GLY A 133 14.67 15.96 9.02
N ILE A 134 14.82 15.28 7.90
CA ILE A 134 16.06 15.20 7.11
C ILE A 134 15.79 15.77 5.73
N ILE A 135 16.64 16.68 5.26
CA ILE A 135 16.52 17.28 3.92
C ILE A 135 17.78 16.95 3.11
N ASN A 136 17.60 16.48 1.88
CA ASN A 136 18.68 16.26 0.93
C ASN A 136 18.30 16.78 -0.46
N THR A 137 19.27 17.26 -1.21
CA THR A 137 19.08 17.73 -2.57
C THR A 137 20.15 17.18 -3.49
N ILE A 138 19.75 16.68 -4.67
CA ILE A 138 20.64 16.37 -5.78
C ILE A 138 20.47 17.49 -6.82
N PRO A 139 21.41 18.43 -6.95
CA PRO A 139 21.24 19.59 -7.82
C PRO A 139 21.34 19.23 -9.29
N GLY A 140 20.77 20.07 -10.14
CA GLY A 140 20.98 20.09 -11.59
C GLY A 140 20.17 19.05 -12.40
N VAL A 141 19.40 18.18 -11.76
CA VAL A 141 18.54 17.23 -12.48
C VAL A 141 17.36 18.00 -13.11
N PHE A 142 17.18 17.91 -14.43
CA PHE A 142 16.18 18.65 -15.21
C PHE A 142 16.16 20.17 -14.97
N GLY A 143 17.28 20.76 -14.53
CA GLY A 143 17.36 22.18 -14.22
C GLY A 143 16.78 22.60 -12.86
N TYR A 144 16.03 21.74 -12.20
CA TYR A 144 15.42 21.98 -10.87
C TYR A 144 16.17 21.30 -9.74
N GLY A 145 16.62 20.06 -9.95
CA GLY A 145 17.16 19.17 -8.93
C GLY A 145 16.14 18.13 -8.48
N LEU A 146 16.60 17.18 -7.64
CA LEU A 146 15.74 16.27 -6.91
C LEU A 146 15.84 16.61 -5.42
N HIS A 147 14.69 16.88 -4.82
CA HIS A 147 14.61 17.30 -3.43
C HIS A 147 13.93 16.23 -2.59
N PHE A 148 14.58 15.85 -1.51
CA PHE A 148 14.09 14.82 -0.58
C PHE A 148 13.92 15.42 0.80
N ARG A 149 12.81 15.07 1.45
CA ARG A 149 12.50 15.43 2.83
C ARG A 149 11.86 14.23 3.54
N VAL A 150 12.44 13.84 4.64
CA VAL A 150 11.85 12.81 5.51
C VAL A 150 11.32 13.49 6.76
N ASP A 151 10.05 13.81 6.77
CA ASP A 151 9.28 14.21 7.95
C ASP A 151 8.64 12.98 8.60
N MET A 152 7.91 13.16 9.70
CA MET A 152 7.31 12.02 10.41
C MET A 152 6.28 11.26 9.57
N LEU A 153 5.53 11.93 8.67
CA LEU A 153 4.59 11.28 7.76
C LEU A 153 5.33 10.38 6.74
N SER A 154 6.40 10.91 6.12
CA SER A 154 7.28 10.11 5.24
C SER A 154 7.89 8.94 6.00
N TYR A 155 8.37 9.18 7.24
CA TYR A 155 9.00 8.16 8.07
C TYR A 155 8.06 6.99 8.38
N ILE A 156 6.80 7.25 8.70
CA ILE A 156 5.78 6.21 8.90
C ILE A 156 5.65 5.34 7.64
N MET A 157 5.59 5.96 6.49
CA MET A 157 5.41 5.24 5.22
C MET A 157 6.66 4.43 4.84
N VAL A 158 7.86 4.98 4.96
CA VAL A 158 9.09 4.22 4.65
C VAL A 158 9.35 3.11 5.64
N SER A 159 9.01 3.29 6.93
CA SER A 159 9.11 2.24 7.95
C SER A 159 8.16 1.08 7.65
N THR A 160 6.91 1.39 7.31
CA THR A 160 5.93 0.39 6.86
C THR A 160 6.42 -0.35 5.61
N ALA A 161 7.00 0.39 4.64
CA ALA A 161 7.59 -0.17 3.44
C ALA A 161 8.76 -1.10 3.73
N GLY A 162 9.70 -0.68 4.58
CA GLY A 162 10.90 -1.45 4.94
C GLY A 162 10.53 -2.78 5.59
N ILE A 163 9.64 -2.76 6.59
CA ILE A 163 9.15 -3.97 7.25
C ILE A 163 8.49 -4.92 6.25
N LEU A 164 7.58 -4.38 5.44
CA LEU A 164 6.82 -5.19 4.51
C LEU A 164 7.72 -5.80 3.43
N TRP A 165 8.63 -5.01 2.85
CA TRP A 165 9.56 -5.50 1.83
C TRP A 165 10.47 -6.59 2.37
N LEU A 166 10.99 -6.43 3.59
CA LEU A 166 11.82 -7.45 4.23
C LEU A 166 11.05 -8.76 4.44
N MET A 167 9.83 -8.71 4.98
CA MET A 167 9.00 -9.91 5.16
C MET A 167 8.66 -10.57 3.84
N VAL A 168 8.31 -9.78 2.81
CA VAL A 168 8.02 -10.30 1.47
C VAL A 168 9.26 -10.89 0.79
N SER A 169 10.45 -10.30 0.97
CA SER A 169 11.70 -10.84 0.41
C SER A 169 12.06 -12.21 1.00
N ILE A 170 11.88 -12.36 2.32
CA ILE A 170 12.06 -13.66 3.02
C ILE A 170 11.05 -14.70 2.50
N TYR A 171 9.78 -14.32 2.34
CA TYR A 171 8.74 -15.17 1.81
C TYR A 171 8.98 -15.55 0.34
N ALA A 172 9.44 -14.58 -0.47
CA ALA A 172 9.66 -14.75 -1.90
C ALA A 172 10.74 -15.78 -2.23
N HIS A 173 11.74 -15.95 -1.36
CA HIS A 173 12.80 -16.95 -1.55
C HIS A 173 12.22 -18.34 -1.84
N GLU A 174 11.27 -18.81 -1.04
CA GLU A 174 10.65 -20.12 -1.23
C GLU A 174 9.60 -20.09 -2.34
N TYR A 175 8.74 -19.05 -2.35
CA TYR A 175 7.67 -18.94 -3.34
C TYR A 175 8.21 -18.91 -4.77
N MET A 176 9.18 -18.04 -5.04
CA MET A 176 9.80 -17.91 -6.36
C MET A 176 10.64 -19.13 -6.73
N GLY A 177 10.94 -20.01 -5.76
CA GLY A 177 11.56 -21.30 -5.98
C GLY A 177 10.84 -22.18 -6.99
N MET A 178 9.53 -22.00 -7.16
CA MET A 178 8.66 -22.74 -8.08
C MET A 178 8.31 -21.96 -9.35
N GLU A 179 8.73 -20.68 -9.43
CA GLU A 179 8.45 -19.79 -10.56
C GLU A 179 9.64 -19.70 -11.52
N GLN A 180 9.38 -19.32 -12.77
CA GLN A 180 10.40 -19.07 -13.77
C GLN A 180 10.89 -17.62 -13.74
N HIS A 181 12.04 -17.34 -14.40
CA HIS A 181 12.56 -15.98 -14.56
C HIS A 181 12.76 -15.19 -13.25
N ARG A 182 13.26 -15.85 -12.20
CA ARG A 182 13.45 -15.26 -10.87
C ARG A 182 14.32 -14.02 -10.87
N ASP A 183 15.41 -13.98 -11.70
CA ASP A 183 16.31 -12.82 -11.78
C ASP A 183 15.55 -11.54 -12.17
N ARG A 184 14.64 -11.67 -13.16
CA ARG A 184 13.79 -10.56 -13.58
C ARG A 184 12.83 -10.11 -12.46
N PHE A 185 12.26 -11.07 -11.73
CA PHE A 185 11.36 -10.76 -10.61
C PHE A 185 12.07 -9.93 -9.54
N TYR A 186 13.23 -10.39 -9.07
CA TYR A 186 13.97 -9.69 -8.01
C TYR A 186 14.53 -8.35 -8.48
N LEU A 187 15.03 -8.25 -9.72
CA LEU A 187 15.43 -6.97 -10.30
C LEU A 187 14.34 -5.91 -10.18
N PHE A 188 13.13 -6.23 -10.66
CA PHE A 188 12.04 -5.25 -10.65
C PHE A 188 11.42 -5.08 -9.27
N MET A 189 11.48 -6.08 -8.40
CA MET A 189 11.09 -5.96 -7.00
C MET A 189 11.96 -4.93 -6.28
N SER A 190 13.28 -4.99 -6.44
CA SER A 190 14.23 -4.05 -5.82
C SER A 190 14.12 -2.63 -6.41
N ILE A 191 13.99 -2.49 -7.74
CA ILE A 191 13.76 -1.18 -8.39
C ILE A 191 12.44 -0.57 -7.91
N THR A 192 11.36 -1.37 -7.81
CA THR A 192 10.06 -0.89 -7.30
C THR A 192 10.19 -0.40 -5.86
N PHE A 193 10.99 -1.08 -5.03
CA PHE A 193 11.25 -0.64 -3.65
C PHE A 193 11.91 0.74 -3.61
N GLY A 194 12.99 0.94 -4.36
CA GLY A 194 13.62 2.26 -4.46
C GLY A 194 12.69 3.34 -5.01
N GLY A 195 11.84 3.00 -5.99
CA GLY A 195 10.80 3.89 -6.51
C GLY A 195 9.78 4.30 -5.44
N VAL A 196 9.32 3.35 -4.61
CA VAL A 196 8.44 3.63 -3.46
C VAL A 196 9.11 4.56 -2.46
N LEU A 197 10.34 4.25 -2.06
CA LEU A 197 11.09 5.05 -1.09
C LEU A 197 11.33 6.48 -1.60
N GLY A 198 11.72 6.63 -2.86
CA GLY A 198 11.91 7.95 -3.48
C GLY A 198 10.61 8.75 -3.58
N THR A 199 9.48 8.11 -3.91
CA THR A 199 8.17 8.77 -3.96
C THR A 199 7.75 9.31 -2.59
N VAL A 200 7.95 8.51 -1.54
CA VAL A 200 7.52 8.87 -0.17
C VAL A 200 8.43 9.90 0.46
N MET A 201 9.72 9.89 0.14
CA MET A 201 10.70 10.85 0.66
C MET A 201 10.81 12.12 -0.19
N ALA A 202 10.04 12.27 -1.27
CA ALA A 202 10.08 13.47 -2.11
C ALA A 202 9.65 14.72 -1.32
N ALA A 203 10.37 15.83 -1.53
CA ALA A 203 10.08 17.14 -0.95
C ALA A 203 9.25 18.03 -1.87
N ASP A 204 9.13 17.65 -3.14
CA ASP A 204 8.40 18.38 -4.17
C ASP A 204 7.63 17.41 -5.08
N ILE A 205 6.67 17.96 -5.84
CA ILE A 205 5.81 17.16 -6.72
C ILE A 205 6.55 16.59 -7.92
N LEU A 206 7.61 17.25 -8.42
CA LEU A 206 8.43 16.76 -9.54
C LEU A 206 9.22 15.51 -9.12
N THR A 207 9.93 15.59 -8.00
CA THR A 207 10.65 14.44 -7.42
C THR A 207 9.69 13.31 -7.13
N MET A 208 8.52 13.60 -6.52
CA MET A 208 7.47 12.60 -6.27
C MET A 208 7.01 11.95 -7.58
N PHE A 209 6.71 12.72 -8.61
CA PHE A 209 6.26 12.23 -9.90
C PHE A 209 7.26 11.29 -10.56
N LEU A 210 8.54 11.65 -10.59
CA LEU A 210 9.59 10.83 -11.22
C LEU A 210 9.72 9.45 -10.57
N PHE A 211 9.75 9.39 -9.25
CA PHE A 211 9.82 8.12 -8.53
C PHE A 211 8.50 7.36 -8.54
N PHE A 212 7.36 8.04 -8.59
CA PHE A 212 6.03 7.45 -8.76
C PHE A 212 5.92 6.72 -10.11
N GLU A 213 6.43 7.33 -11.20
CA GLU A 213 6.47 6.68 -12.51
C GLU A 213 7.47 5.52 -12.53
N LEU A 214 8.67 5.68 -11.95
CA LEU A 214 9.65 4.60 -11.83
C LEU A 214 9.03 3.37 -11.11
N MET A 215 8.32 3.60 -9.99
CA MET A 215 7.59 2.57 -9.26
C MET A 215 6.49 1.95 -10.13
N THR A 216 5.78 2.75 -10.92
CA THR A 216 4.66 2.28 -11.75
C THR A 216 5.15 1.39 -12.88
N PHE A 217 6.19 1.80 -13.61
CA PHE A 217 6.77 1.01 -14.69
C PHE A 217 7.46 -0.27 -14.20
N SER A 218 8.20 -0.21 -13.10
CA SER A 218 8.86 -1.39 -12.55
C SER A 218 7.86 -2.41 -12.00
N SER A 219 6.81 -1.97 -11.32
CA SER A 219 5.79 -2.86 -10.78
C SER A 219 4.86 -3.47 -11.86
N TYR A 220 4.73 -2.85 -13.04
CA TYR A 220 4.09 -3.49 -14.18
C TYR A 220 4.72 -4.85 -14.51
N LEU A 221 6.06 -4.93 -14.48
CA LEU A 221 6.79 -6.16 -14.78
C LEU A 221 6.63 -7.23 -13.69
N LEU A 222 6.26 -6.84 -12.48
CA LEU A 222 5.86 -7.78 -11.44
C LEU A 222 4.46 -8.35 -11.68
N VAL A 223 3.53 -7.55 -12.21
CA VAL A 223 2.18 -8.00 -12.57
C VAL A 223 2.21 -8.93 -13.79
N ALA A 224 2.94 -8.53 -14.83
CA ALA A 224 3.05 -9.29 -16.07
C ALA A 224 4.11 -10.42 -16.00
N HIS A 225 4.59 -10.77 -14.80
CA HIS A 225 5.73 -11.68 -14.61
C HIS A 225 5.59 -13.01 -15.33
N ASN A 226 4.43 -13.66 -15.25
CA ASN A 226 4.21 -15.00 -15.81
C ASN A 226 4.11 -15.03 -17.33
N GLN A 227 4.00 -13.86 -18.00
CA GLN A 227 3.94 -13.73 -19.47
C GLN A 227 2.83 -14.56 -20.13
N SER A 228 1.85 -15.06 -19.37
CA SER A 228 0.64 -15.67 -19.93
C SER A 228 -0.24 -14.59 -20.60
N PRO A 229 -1.09 -14.95 -21.56
CA PRO A 229 -2.01 -13.99 -22.19
C PRO A 229 -2.81 -13.19 -21.15
N ASP A 230 -3.28 -13.84 -20.08
CA ASP A 230 -4.04 -13.20 -19.01
C ASP A 230 -3.17 -12.24 -18.19
N SER A 231 -1.91 -12.60 -17.91
CA SER A 231 -0.99 -11.74 -17.14
C SER A 231 -0.54 -10.52 -17.96
N ILE A 232 -0.36 -10.68 -19.29
CA ILE A 232 -0.07 -9.56 -20.19
C ILE A 232 -1.27 -8.62 -20.27
N LEU A 233 -2.49 -9.16 -20.43
CA LEU A 233 -3.71 -8.35 -20.48
C LEU A 233 -3.93 -7.58 -19.16
N ALA A 234 -3.75 -8.23 -18.02
CA ALA A 234 -3.85 -7.59 -16.72
C ALA A 234 -2.76 -6.53 -16.51
N GLY A 235 -1.53 -6.83 -16.92
CA GLY A 235 -0.42 -5.88 -16.94
C GLY A 235 -0.73 -4.65 -17.82
N ASN A 236 -1.26 -4.86 -19.02
CA ASN A 236 -1.65 -3.77 -19.92
C ASN A 236 -2.73 -2.88 -19.28
N ASN A 237 -3.75 -3.47 -18.64
CA ASN A 237 -4.74 -2.68 -17.88
C ASN A 237 -4.08 -1.87 -16.75
N TYR A 238 -3.12 -2.48 -16.02
CA TYR A 238 -2.38 -1.81 -14.96
C TYR A 238 -1.57 -0.63 -15.49
N ILE A 239 -0.78 -0.83 -16.56
CA ILE A 239 0.09 0.23 -17.07
C ILE A 239 -0.70 1.34 -17.78
N TYR A 240 -1.77 1.04 -18.52
CA TYR A 240 -2.61 2.07 -19.15
C TYR A 240 -3.29 2.95 -18.12
N MET A 241 -3.82 2.36 -17.05
CA MET A 241 -4.37 3.13 -15.94
C MET A 241 -3.27 3.92 -15.22
N GLY A 242 -2.10 3.31 -14.99
CA GLY A 242 -0.95 3.95 -14.37
C GLY A 242 -0.47 5.18 -15.13
N VAL A 243 -0.26 5.04 -16.45
CA VAL A 243 0.14 6.15 -17.34
C VAL A 243 -0.94 7.25 -17.38
N GLY A 244 -2.22 6.86 -17.46
CA GLY A 244 -3.33 7.84 -17.38
C GLY A 244 -3.31 8.63 -16.07
N GLY A 245 -2.99 7.96 -14.97
CA GLY A 245 -2.80 8.60 -13.66
C GLY A 245 -1.60 9.52 -13.61
N GLY A 246 -0.45 9.05 -14.10
CA GLY A 246 0.77 9.85 -14.18
C GLY A 246 0.61 11.09 -15.05
N LEU A 247 -0.03 10.97 -16.21
CA LEU A 247 -0.34 12.12 -17.06
C LEU A 247 -1.28 13.12 -16.36
N SER A 248 -2.24 12.66 -15.57
CA SER A 248 -3.09 13.54 -14.77
C SER A 248 -2.27 14.32 -13.74
N VAL A 249 -1.37 13.63 -13.00
CA VAL A 249 -0.45 14.31 -12.06
C VAL A 249 0.45 15.28 -12.79
N LEU A 250 1.01 14.90 -13.95
CA LEU A 250 1.89 15.74 -14.74
C LEU A 250 1.18 17.03 -15.21
N ILE A 251 -0.04 16.93 -15.74
CA ILE A 251 -0.82 18.08 -16.16
C ILE A 251 -1.13 18.98 -14.96
N GLY A 252 -1.56 18.38 -13.84
CA GLY A 252 -1.80 19.09 -12.58
C GLY A 252 -0.56 19.84 -12.10
N MET A 253 0.61 19.19 -12.13
CA MET A 253 1.90 19.78 -11.79
C MET A 253 2.29 20.95 -12.70
N ILE A 254 2.13 20.79 -14.02
CA ILE A 254 2.41 21.86 -14.99
C ILE A 254 1.50 23.06 -14.74
N LEU A 255 0.20 22.85 -14.57
CA LEU A 255 -0.74 23.93 -14.26
C LEU A 255 -0.40 24.61 -12.94
N LEU A 256 -0.01 23.85 -11.92
CA LEU A 256 0.42 24.38 -10.63
C LEU A 256 1.66 25.28 -10.82
N LEU A 257 2.69 24.78 -11.49
CA LEU A 257 3.94 25.50 -11.71
C LEU A 257 3.71 26.83 -12.46
N PHE A 258 2.93 26.81 -13.55
CA PHE A 258 2.67 28.02 -14.36
C PHE A 258 1.87 29.09 -13.61
N ASN A 259 1.05 28.70 -12.64
CA ASN A 259 0.18 29.65 -11.93
C ASN A 259 0.74 30.07 -10.56
N THR A 260 1.50 29.23 -9.88
CA THR A 260 2.02 29.52 -8.53
C THR A 260 3.54 29.67 -8.50
N ASN A 261 4.24 29.23 -9.54
CA ASN A 261 5.71 29.17 -9.61
C ASN A 261 6.34 28.26 -8.54
N HIS A 262 5.57 27.36 -7.91
CA HIS A 262 6.00 26.43 -6.87
C HIS A 262 5.81 24.98 -7.28
N LEU A 263 6.78 24.13 -6.92
CA LEU A 263 6.67 22.66 -7.01
C LEU A 263 6.82 22.00 -5.62
N ASP A 264 7.34 22.73 -4.65
CA ASP A 264 7.58 22.25 -3.29
C ASP A 264 6.27 22.01 -2.55
N PHE A 265 6.29 21.08 -1.59
CA PHE A 265 5.16 20.85 -0.69
C PHE A 265 5.09 21.95 0.38
N VAL A 266 4.56 23.08 -0.04
CA VAL A 266 4.29 24.26 0.78
C VAL A 266 2.79 24.56 0.77
N PHE A 267 2.35 25.44 1.68
CA PHE A 267 0.93 25.82 1.73
C PHE A 267 0.61 26.81 0.60
N LEU A 268 -0.18 26.35 -0.38
CA LEU A 268 -0.54 27.12 -1.58
C LEU A 268 -2.03 27.51 -1.63
N ALA A 269 -2.76 27.38 -0.51
CA ALA A 269 -4.19 27.66 -0.50
C ALA A 269 -4.52 29.11 -0.88
N THR A 270 -3.66 30.07 -0.54
CA THR A 270 -3.85 31.49 -0.90
C THR A 270 -3.75 31.69 -2.41
N GLU A 271 -2.65 31.24 -3.01
CA GLU A 271 -2.39 31.34 -4.44
C GLU A 271 -3.43 30.56 -5.25
N LEU A 272 -3.78 29.37 -4.81
CA LEU A 272 -4.80 28.55 -5.48
C LEU A 272 -6.18 29.20 -5.41
N ASN A 273 -6.54 29.84 -4.31
CA ASN A 273 -7.86 30.50 -4.17
C ASN A 273 -8.03 31.65 -5.16
N GLU A 274 -6.96 32.36 -5.53
CA GLU A 274 -6.98 33.41 -6.53
C GLU A 274 -7.25 32.90 -7.96
N LEU A 275 -7.03 31.60 -8.23
CA LEU A 275 -7.22 30.99 -9.54
C LEU A 275 -8.70 30.67 -9.87
N GLY A 276 -9.64 30.96 -8.97
CA GLY A 276 -11.06 30.70 -9.18
C GLY A 276 -11.36 29.22 -9.49
N TRP A 277 -11.98 28.91 -10.63
CA TRP A 277 -12.35 27.54 -10.99
C TRP A 277 -11.11 26.65 -11.27
N LEU A 278 -9.97 27.21 -11.66
CA LEU A 278 -8.78 26.46 -12.03
C LEU A 278 -8.18 25.71 -10.82
N GLN A 279 -8.34 26.23 -9.58
CA GLN A 279 -7.95 25.51 -8.36
C GLN A 279 -8.62 24.12 -8.27
N TYR A 280 -9.89 24.01 -8.65
CA TYR A 280 -10.63 22.75 -8.65
C TYR A 280 -10.17 21.80 -9.76
N ALA A 281 -9.80 22.35 -10.92
CA ALA A 281 -9.25 21.56 -12.02
C ALA A 281 -7.88 20.95 -11.64
N ILE A 282 -6.97 21.74 -11.08
CA ILE A 282 -5.67 21.29 -10.58
C ILE A 282 -5.85 20.20 -9.49
N SER A 283 -6.69 20.48 -8.50
CA SER A 283 -6.98 19.55 -7.42
C SER A 283 -7.61 18.24 -7.93
N GLY A 284 -8.55 18.34 -8.87
CA GLY A 284 -9.19 17.20 -9.52
C GLY A 284 -8.21 16.31 -10.29
N LEU A 285 -7.24 16.90 -10.99
CA LEU A 285 -6.18 16.18 -11.69
C LEU A 285 -5.31 15.37 -10.72
N PHE A 286 -4.93 15.92 -9.58
CA PHE A 286 -4.20 15.18 -8.54
C PHE A 286 -5.05 14.08 -7.91
N ILE A 287 -6.34 14.36 -7.63
CA ILE A 287 -7.27 13.33 -7.10
C ILE A 287 -7.43 12.18 -8.09
N ILE A 288 -7.57 12.44 -9.39
CA ILE A 288 -7.63 11.41 -10.43
C ILE A 288 -6.32 10.63 -10.48
N GLY A 289 -5.19 11.32 -10.57
CA GLY A 289 -3.88 10.68 -10.72
C GLY A 289 -3.53 9.75 -9.57
N PHE A 290 -3.54 10.26 -8.35
CA PHE A 290 -3.29 9.46 -7.15
C PHE A 290 -4.42 8.47 -6.85
N GLY A 291 -5.66 8.82 -7.21
CA GLY A 291 -6.84 7.97 -7.07
C GLY A 291 -6.80 6.71 -7.92
N ILE A 292 -6.27 6.77 -9.14
CA ILE A 292 -6.00 5.58 -9.97
C ILE A 292 -5.08 4.62 -9.22
N LYS A 293 -3.97 5.13 -8.68
CA LYS A 293 -3.02 4.30 -7.93
C LYS A 293 -3.61 3.76 -6.64
N ALA A 294 -4.41 4.56 -5.93
CA ALA A 294 -5.14 4.15 -4.73
C ALA A 294 -6.25 3.12 -5.01
N GLY A 295 -6.65 2.94 -6.27
CA GLY A 295 -7.75 2.06 -6.63
C GLY A 295 -9.11 2.59 -6.20
N MET A 296 -9.31 3.92 -6.22
CA MET A 296 -10.60 4.56 -5.92
C MET A 296 -11.63 4.25 -7.03
N LEU A 297 -12.87 4.13 -6.65
CA LEU A 297 -13.96 4.03 -7.62
C LEU A 297 -14.17 5.39 -8.35
N PRO A 298 -14.39 5.37 -9.68
CA PRO A 298 -14.47 4.23 -10.61
C PRO A 298 -13.10 3.75 -11.13
N LEU A 299 -11.99 4.30 -10.74
CA LEU A 299 -10.63 4.14 -11.29
C LEU A 299 -9.92 2.83 -10.85
N HIS A 300 -10.65 1.89 -10.26
CA HIS A 300 -10.14 0.68 -9.58
C HIS A 300 -9.97 -0.56 -10.46
N ILE A 301 -10.42 -0.55 -11.73
CA ILE A 301 -10.61 -1.75 -12.56
C ILE A 301 -9.36 -2.61 -12.78
N TRP A 302 -8.17 -2.01 -12.68
CA TRP A 302 -6.90 -2.71 -12.85
C TRP A 302 -6.61 -3.67 -11.70
N LEU A 303 -7.05 -3.34 -10.48
CA LEU A 303 -6.65 -4.04 -9.25
C LEU A 303 -7.18 -5.49 -9.19
N PRO A 304 -8.49 -5.76 -9.43
CA PRO A 304 -9.03 -7.13 -9.43
C PRO A 304 -8.52 -8.00 -10.57
N LYS A 305 -7.95 -7.40 -11.63
CA LYS A 305 -7.34 -8.10 -12.75
C LYS A 305 -5.87 -8.45 -12.48
N ALA A 306 -5.13 -7.54 -11.85
CA ALA A 306 -3.70 -7.72 -11.56
C ALA A 306 -3.43 -8.82 -10.53
N HIS A 307 -4.18 -8.86 -9.42
CA HIS A 307 -3.89 -9.77 -8.31
C HIS A 307 -4.01 -11.26 -8.61
N PRO A 308 -5.02 -11.75 -9.36
CA PRO A 308 -5.12 -13.18 -9.64
C PRO A 308 -3.95 -13.74 -10.43
N VAL A 309 -3.35 -12.94 -11.32
CA VAL A 309 -2.29 -13.38 -12.26
C VAL A 309 -0.88 -13.11 -11.76
N ALA A 310 -0.69 -12.11 -10.90
CA ALA A 310 0.61 -11.77 -10.34
C ALA A 310 1.10 -12.87 -9.38
N PRO A 311 2.43 -13.14 -9.32
CA PRO A 311 3.02 -13.95 -8.27
C PRO A 311 2.59 -13.43 -6.88
N THR A 312 2.43 -14.34 -5.92
CA THR A 312 1.92 -13.95 -4.60
C THR A 312 2.77 -12.89 -3.87
N PRO A 313 4.13 -12.95 -3.90
CA PRO A 313 4.93 -11.88 -3.31
C PRO A 313 4.65 -10.52 -3.95
N ALA A 314 4.49 -10.46 -5.28
CA ALA A 314 4.08 -9.23 -5.96
C ALA A 314 2.68 -8.75 -5.51
N SER A 315 1.72 -9.67 -5.38
CA SER A 315 0.37 -9.33 -4.88
C SER A 315 0.39 -8.80 -3.44
N ALA A 316 1.26 -9.36 -2.59
CA ALA A 316 1.44 -8.88 -1.22
C ALA A 316 1.99 -7.44 -1.18
N LEU A 317 2.97 -7.10 -2.04
CA LEU A 317 3.51 -5.75 -2.17
C LEU A 317 2.52 -4.78 -2.82
N LEU A 318 1.85 -5.18 -3.91
CA LEU A 318 0.85 -4.36 -4.60
C LEU A 318 -0.27 -3.94 -3.64
N SER A 319 -0.87 -4.90 -2.96
CA SER A 319 -1.96 -4.64 -2.02
C SER A 319 -1.46 -4.06 -0.69
N GLY A 320 -0.33 -4.58 -0.19
CA GLY A 320 0.25 -4.16 1.09
C GLY A 320 0.73 -2.71 1.07
N LEU A 321 1.32 -2.24 -0.02
CA LEU A 321 1.95 -0.92 -0.04
C LEU A 321 1.67 -0.08 -1.29
N LEU A 322 1.81 -0.61 -2.52
CA LEU A 322 1.79 0.23 -3.72
C LEU A 322 0.50 1.06 -3.89
N ILE A 323 -0.65 0.51 -3.54
CA ILE A 323 -1.91 1.29 -3.55
C ILE A 323 -1.93 2.40 -2.48
N LYS A 324 -1.19 2.24 -1.37
CA LYS A 324 -1.08 3.26 -0.32
C LYS A 324 -0.26 4.46 -0.75
N ILE A 325 0.62 4.29 -1.74
CA ILE A 325 1.35 5.43 -2.33
C ILE A 325 0.38 6.41 -2.99
N GLY A 326 -0.71 5.92 -3.60
CA GLY A 326 -1.80 6.78 -4.08
C GLY A 326 -2.48 7.54 -2.94
N ALA A 327 -2.82 6.87 -1.84
CA ALA A 327 -3.40 7.53 -0.66
C ALA A 327 -2.42 8.54 -0.01
N TYR A 328 -1.12 8.20 0.04
CA TYR A 328 -0.08 9.10 0.51
C TYR A 328 0.00 10.37 -0.34
N GLY A 329 -0.02 10.24 -1.68
CA GLY A 329 -0.06 11.38 -2.59
C GLY A 329 -1.29 12.27 -2.36
N LEU A 330 -2.49 11.67 -2.23
CA LEU A 330 -3.71 12.42 -1.89
C LEU A 330 -3.58 13.15 -0.55
N LEU A 331 -3.03 12.50 0.47
CA LEU A 331 -2.85 13.11 1.79
C LEU A 331 -1.85 14.27 1.74
N ARG A 332 -0.71 14.12 1.02
CA ARG A 332 0.25 15.21 0.79
C ARG A 332 -0.38 16.39 0.08
N MET A 333 -1.14 16.15 -1.00
CA MET A 333 -1.84 17.24 -1.72
C MET A 333 -2.83 17.95 -0.80
N SER A 334 -3.62 17.17 -0.03
CA SER A 334 -4.60 17.73 0.88
C SER A 334 -3.99 18.59 1.97
N THR A 335 -2.89 18.13 2.58
CA THR A 335 -2.26 18.83 3.71
C THR A 335 -1.33 19.97 3.29
N SER A 336 -0.78 19.95 2.07
CA SER A 336 0.17 20.97 1.60
C SER A 336 -0.45 21.98 0.67
N PHE A 337 -1.33 21.55 -0.26
CA PHE A 337 -1.86 22.45 -1.30
C PHE A 337 -3.29 22.94 -1.01
N PHE A 338 -4.14 22.11 -0.39
CA PHE A 338 -5.54 22.49 -0.18
C PHE A 338 -5.77 23.22 1.14
N MET A 339 -4.97 22.93 2.17
CA MET A 339 -5.07 23.58 3.47
C MET A 339 -4.21 24.85 3.53
N PRO A 340 -4.73 25.93 4.15
CA PRO A 340 -3.92 27.13 4.40
C PRO A 340 -2.87 26.89 5.47
N ALA A 341 -1.85 27.76 5.53
CA ALA A 341 -0.83 27.74 6.57
C ALA A 341 -1.44 28.05 7.95
N ALA A 342 -0.86 27.45 9.01
CA ALA A 342 -1.36 27.62 10.38
C ALA A 342 -1.41 29.09 10.86
N GLU A 343 -0.48 29.89 10.38
CA GLU A 343 -0.34 31.32 10.72
C GLU A 343 -1.47 32.19 10.18
N LEU A 344 -2.16 31.72 9.10
CA LEU A 344 -3.27 32.41 8.47
C LEU A 344 -4.64 32.09 9.11
N ILE A 345 -4.67 31.21 10.11
CA ILE A 345 -5.90 30.76 10.76
C ILE A 345 -6.34 31.77 11.83
N SER A 346 -6.85 32.90 11.41
CA SER A 346 -7.48 33.86 12.34
C SER A 346 -8.98 33.65 12.47
N ASP A 347 -9.65 33.06 11.48
CA ASP A 347 -11.11 32.86 11.48
C ASP A 347 -11.50 31.53 10.80
N LYS A 348 -12.44 30.84 11.42
CA LYS A 348 -13.03 29.55 10.96
C LYS A 348 -13.86 29.70 9.68
N THR A 349 -14.24 30.90 9.33
CA THR A 349 -15.06 31.26 8.16
C THR A 349 -14.23 31.76 6.98
N ASP A 350 -12.89 31.77 7.12
CA ASP A 350 -12.00 32.28 6.09
C ASP A 350 -12.22 31.54 4.75
N PRO A 351 -12.42 32.29 3.65
CA PRO A 351 -12.53 31.72 2.30
C PRO A 351 -11.40 30.79 1.89
N LEU A 352 -10.20 30.90 2.48
CA LEU A 352 -9.05 30.03 2.25
C LEU A 352 -9.32 28.55 2.55
N TRP A 353 -10.29 28.25 3.43
CA TRP A 353 -10.72 26.87 3.69
C TRP A 353 -11.64 26.28 2.64
N SER A 354 -12.15 27.09 1.70
CA SER A 354 -13.16 26.66 0.73
C SER A 354 -12.70 25.51 -0.15
N LEU A 355 -11.45 25.56 -0.65
CA LEU A 355 -10.87 24.51 -1.48
C LEU A 355 -10.78 23.20 -0.69
N SER A 356 -10.15 23.23 0.48
CA SER A 356 -10.00 22.04 1.35
C SER A 356 -11.34 21.42 1.71
N LYS A 357 -12.32 22.23 2.10
CA LYS A 357 -13.66 21.80 2.44
C LYS A 357 -14.38 21.16 1.26
N ASN A 358 -14.40 21.79 0.09
CA ASN A 358 -15.11 21.29 -1.08
C ASN A 358 -14.48 20.00 -1.61
N MET A 359 -13.14 19.94 -1.72
CA MET A 359 -12.44 18.73 -2.11
C MET A 359 -12.62 17.63 -1.06
N GLY A 360 -12.61 17.97 0.22
CA GLY A 360 -12.87 17.03 1.32
C GLY A 360 -14.23 16.31 1.17
N VAL A 361 -15.30 17.04 0.86
CA VAL A 361 -16.63 16.43 0.60
C VAL A 361 -16.56 15.42 -0.55
N VAL A 362 -15.92 15.80 -1.65
CA VAL A 362 -15.79 14.90 -2.82
C VAL A 362 -15.01 13.65 -2.44
N ILE A 363 -13.88 13.79 -1.72
CA ILE A 363 -13.03 12.67 -1.32
C ILE A 363 -13.76 11.77 -0.32
N ILE A 364 -14.53 12.30 0.65
CA ILE A 364 -15.35 11.52 1.59
C ILE A 364 -16.29 10.60 0.81
N TRP A 365 -17.11 11.15 -0.10
CA TRP A 365 -18.11 10.38 -0.82
C TRP A 365 -17.48 9.36 -1.78
N ILE A 366 -16.39 9.70 -2.46
CA ILE A 366 -15.63 8.73 -3.26
C ILE A 366 -15.12 7.59 -2.37
N GLY A 367 -14.58 7.89 -1.17
CA GLY A 367 -14.15 6.89 -0.20
C GLY A 367 -15.28 5.96 0.24
N ILE A 368 -16.43 6.53 0.62
CA ILE A 368 -17.63 5.78 1.04
C ILE A 368 -18.15 4.86 -0.07
N ILE A 369 -18.26 5.36 -1.30
CA ILE A 369 -18.72 4.55 -2.43
C ILE A 369 -17.69 3.46 -2.76
N THR A 370 -16.40 3.78 -2.71
CA THR A 370 -15.31 2.83 -2.94
C THR A 370 -15.35 1.69 -1.93
N MET A 371 -15.54 1.99 -0.62
CA MET A 371 -15.60 0.92 0.38
C MET A 371 -16.84 0.05 0.22
N ALA A 372 -18.01 0.63 -0.09
CA ALA A 372 -19.26 -0.10 -0.24
C ALA A 372 -19.23 -1.04 -1.45
N VAL A 373 -18.85 -0.53 -2.62
CA VAL A 373 -18.74 -1.34 -3.84
C VAL A 373 -17.65 -2.41 -3.68
N GLY A 374 -16.52 -2.06 -3.06
CA GLY A 374 -15.43 -3.00 -2.82
C GLY A 374 -15.86 -4.22 -2.00
N VAL A 375 -16.57 -4.02 -0.88
CA VAL A 375 -17.02 -5.14 -0.04
C VAL A 375 -18.12 -5.95 -0.73
N PHE A 376 -19.05 -5.29 -1.41
CA PHE A 376 -20.11 -5.96 -2.14
C PHE A 376 -19.55 -6.88 -3.24
N MET A 377 -18.60 -6.39 -4.02
CA MET A 377 -17.92 -7.17 -5.05
C MET A 377 -17.10 -8.33 -4.46
N ALA A 378 -16.45 -8.13 -3.31
CA ALA A 378 -15.68 -9.16 -2.62
C ALA A 378 -16.55 -10.33 -2.15
N LEU A 379 -17.75 -10.06 -1.63
CA LEU A 379 -18.68 -11.07 -1.15
C LEU A 379 -19.07 -12.09 -2.25
N GLN A 380 -19.06 -11.70 -3.50
CA GLN A 380 -19.46 -12.54 -4.63
C GLN A 380 -18.30 -13.32 -5.27
N GLN A 381 -17.06 -13.12 -4.80
CA GLN A 381 -15.91 -13.81 -5.40
C GLN A 381 -15.69 -15.20 -4.76
N GLY A 382 -15.52 -16.23 -5.61
CA GLY A 382 -15.01 -17.55 -5.20
C GLY A 382 -13.49 -17.61 -5.23
N ASN A 383 -12.83 -16.90 -6.15
CA ASN A 383 -11.38 -16.81 -6.22
C ASN A 383 -10.81 -15.97 -5.08
N MET A 384 -9.97 -16.59 -4.23
CA MET A 384 -9.41 -15.97 -3.02
C MET A 384 -8.58 -14.73 -3.33
N LYS A 385 -7.70 -14.73 -4.34
CA LYS A 385 -6.89 -13.57 -4.72
C LYS A 385 -7.78 -12.42 -5.21
N LYS A 386 -8.82 -12.71 -6.00
CA LYS A 386 -9.76 -11.72 -6.50
C LYS A 386 -10.63 -11.13 -5.40
N MET A 387 -11.07 -11.96 -4.45
CA MET A 387 -11.77 -11.51 -3.25
C MET A 387 -10.89 -10.56 -2.41
N LEU A 388 -9.64 -10.93 -2.18
CA LEU A 388 -8.69 -10.07 -1.47
C LEU A 388 -8.43 -8.76 -2.21
N ALA A 389 -8.39 -8.77 -3.55
CA ALA A 389 -8.24 -7.55 -4.35
C ALA A 389 -9.41 -6.57 -4.12
N TYR A 390 -10.66 -7.03 -4.18
CA TYR A 390 -11.82 -6.20 -3.89
C TYR A 390 -11.86 -5.72 -2.44
N HIS A 391 -11.41 -6.54 -1.49
CA HIS A 391 -11.21 -6.07 -0.11
C HIS A 391 -10.10 -5.02 -0.01
N SER A 392 -9.09 -5.01 -0.89
CA SER A 392 -8.11 -3.93 -0.91
C SER A 392 -8.75 -2.62 -1.36
N ILE A 393 -9.63 -2.65 -2.37
CA ILE A 393 -10.42 -1.50 -2.81
C ILE A 393 -11.30 -0.99 -1.65
N SER A 394 -12.02 -1.90 -0.97
CA SER A 394 -12.85 -1.53 0.17
C SER A 394 -12.05 -0.87 1.29
N GLN A 395 -10.91 -1.44 1.68
CA GLN A 395 -10.08 -0.88 2.75
C GLN A 395 -9.40 0.45 2.33
N MET A 396 -9.07 0.62 1.05
CA MET A 396 -8.64 1.93 0.53
C MET A 396 -9.75 2.98 0.63
N GLY A 397 -11.00 2.58 0.44
CA GLY A 397 -12.15 3.46 0.66
C GLY A 397 -12.21 4.03 2.08
N TYR A 398 -11.89 3.24 3.12
CA TYR A 398 -11.77 3.73 4.50
C TYR A 398 -10.66 4.79 4.64
N ILE A 399 -9.49 4.55 4.03
CA ILE A 399 -8.35 5.49 4.08
C ILE A 399 -8.71 6.79 3.36
N VAL A 400 -9.26 6.69 2.15
CA VAL A 400 -9.66 7.84 1.33
C VAL A 400 -10.74 8.66 2.04
N MET A 401 -11.73 8.02 2.66
CA MET A 401 -12.73 8.70 3.49
C MET A 401 -12.08 9.49 4.62
N GLY A 402 -11.12 8.88 5.34
CA GLY A 402 -10.37 9.55 6.41
C GLY A 402 -9.60 10.78 5.93
N ILE A 403 -8.93 10.68 4.75
CA ILE A 403 -8.26 11.82 4.09
C ILE A 403 -9.28 12.92 3.76
N GLY A 404 -10.44 12.53 3.23
CA GLY A 404 -11.52 13.47 2.94
C GLY A 404 -12.04 14.18 4.18
N VAL A 405 -12.21 13.47 5.30
CA VAL A 405 -12.61 14.06 6.59
C VAL A 405 -11.54 15.04 7.09
N ALA A 406 -10.26 14.67 7.00
CA ALA A 406 -9.16 15.55 7.37
C ALA A 406 -9.20 16.87 6.58
N SER A 407 -9.40 16.78 5.25
CA SER A 407 -9.55 17.97 4.39
C SER A 407 -10.83 18.76 4.70
N TYR A 408 -11.97 18.08 4.88
CA TYR A 408 -13.27 18.72 5.08
C TYR A 408 -13.34 19.51 6.37
N LEU A 409 -12.85 18.95 7.47
CA LEU A 409 -12.83 19.58 8.78
C LEU A 409 -11.66 20.58 8.94
N GLY A 410 -10.66 20.53 8.05
CA GLY A 410 -9.53 21.44 8.06
C GLY A 410 -8.75 21.36 9.37
N TYR A 411 -8.55 22.50 10.07
CA TYR A 411 -7.79 22.56 11.34
C TYR A 411 -8.34 21.65 12.46
N ILE A 412 -9.61 21.25 12.41
CA ILE A 412 -10.24 20.28 13.33
C ILE A 412 -9.93 18.84 12.92
N GLY A 413 -9.61 18.58 11.66
CA GLY A 413 -9.60 17.28 10.99
C GLY A 413 -8.48 16.31 11.40
N ALA A 414 -7.79 16.54 12.51
CA ALA A 414 -6.68 15.70 12.99
C ALA A 414 -7.06 14.22 13.16
N MET A 415 -8.30 13.92 13.52
CA MET A 415 -8.78 12.55 13.67
C MET A 415 -8.89 11.83 12.32
N GLY A 416 -9.36 12.51 11.27
CA GLY A 416 -9.38 11.98 9.90
C GLY A 416 -7.98 11.67 9.39
N PHE A 417 -7.03 12.58 9.63
CA PHE A 417 -5.61 12.38 9.33
C PHE A 417 -5.04 11.16 10.07
N ALA A 418 -5.19 11.12 11.40
CA ALA A 418 -4.69 10.03 12.24
C ALA A 418 -5.28 8.67 11.84
N GLY A 419 -6.60 8.61 11.64
CA GLY A 419 -7.30 7.40 11.23
C GLY A 419 -6.84 6.87 9.87
N SER A 420 -6.64 7.76 8.89
CA SER A 420 -6.18 7.38 7.55
C SER A 420 -4.77 6.79 7.56
N ILE A 421 -3.83 7.39 8.29
CA ILE A 421 -2.45 6.91 8.40
C ILE A 421 -2.42 5.61 9.20
N TYR A 422 -3.10 5.57 10.35
CA TYR A 422 -3.11 4.37 11.17
C TYR A 422 -3.70 3.18 10.42
N HIS A 423 -4.79 3.40 9.67
CA HIS A 423 -5.36 2.34 8.86
C HIS A 423 -4.47 1.94 7.69
N THR A 424 -3.68 2.87 7.14
CA THR A 424 -2.67 2.58 6.13
C THR A 424 -1.62 1.59 6.63
N ILE A 425 -1.07 1.81 7.83
CA ILE A 425 -0.12 0.90 8.49
C ILE A 425 -0.75 -0.48 8.70
N ASN A 426 -1.92 -0.51 9.33
CA ASN A 426 -2.59 -1.75 9.71
C ASN A 426 -3.00 -2.57 8.49
N HIS A 427 -3.57 -1.90 7.48
CA HIS A 427 -3.95 -2.51 6.22
C HIS A 427 -2.74 -3.08 5.47
N ALA A 428 -1.57 -2.45 5.53
CA ALA A 428 -0.36 -2.99 4.92
C ALA A 428 -0.04 -4.39 5.45
N PHE A 429 -0.03 -4.57 6.78
CA PHE A 429 0.38 -5.81 7.42
C PHE A 429 -0.64 -6.93 7.27
N PHE A 430 -1.91 -6.70 7.64
CA PHE A 430 -2.87 -7.80 7.52
C PHE A 430 -3.17 -8.20 6.07
N LYS A 431 -3.07 -7.27 5.10
CA LYS A 431 -3.27 -7.60 3.68
C LYS A 431 -2.13 -8.40 3.09
N ALA A 432 -0.90 -8.00 3.36
CA ALA A 432 0.26 -8.79 2.92
C ALA A 432 0.20 -10.21 3.48
N LEU A 433 -0.12 -10.35 4.78
CA LEU A 433 -0.26 -11.65 5.41
C LEU A 433 -1.36 -12.49 4.76
N LEU A 434 -2.54 -11.92 4.47
CA LEU A 434 -3.63 -12.62 3.79
C LEU A 434 -3.24 -13.09 2.38
N PHE A 435 -2.52 -12.26 1.61
CA PHE A 435 -2.02 -12.70 0.31
C PHE A 435 -0.97 -13.81 0.45
N MET A 436 -0.05 -13.73 1.41
CA MET A 436 0.92 -14.78 1.67
C MET A 436 0.24 -16.11 2.06
N VAL A 437 -0.79 -16.06 2.90
CA VAL A 437 -1.62 -17.23 3.24
C VAL A 437 -2.21 -17.88 2.00
N VAL A 438 -2.87 -17.08 1.13
CA VAL A 438 -3.43 -17.60 -0.13
C VAL A 438 -2.33 -18.14 -1.04
N GLY A 439 -1.14 -17.56 -1.00
CA GLY A 439 0.03 -18.08 -1.72
C GLY A 439 0.46 -19.46 -1.25
N VAL A 440 0.52 -19.72 0.07
CA VAL A 440 0.82 -21.05 0.61
C VAL A 440 -0.25 -22.05 0.21
N ILE A 441 -1.55 -21.68 0.32
CA ILE A 441 -2.64 -22.54 -0.13
C ILE A 441 -2.47 -22.90 -1.61
N TYR A 442 -2.22 -21.90 -2.47
CA TYR A 442 -2.04 -22.11 -3.90
C TYR A 442 -0.83 -23.00 -4.23
N LEU A 443 0.31 -22.78 -3.57
CA LEU A 443 1.52 -23.61 -3.77
C LEU A 443 1.29 -25.11 -3.47
N ARG A 444 0.38 -25.40 -2.53
CA ARG A 444 0.13 -26.79 -2.11
C ARG A 444 -1.05 -27.43 -2.81
N THR A 445 -2.07 -26.65 -3.18
CA THR A 445 -3.31 -27.17 -3.75
C THR A 445 -3.47 -26.89 -5.24
N HIS A 446 -2.73 -25.91 -5.78
CA HIS A 446 -2.91 -25.32 -7.12
C HIS A 446 -4.36 -24.86 -7.38
N GLU A 447 -5.10 -24.52 -6.31
CA GLU A 447 -6.47 -24.06 -6.37
C GLU A 447 -6.62 -22.69 -5.72
N LEU A 448 -7.32 -21.79 -6.40
CA LEU A 448 -7.67 -20.46 -5.88
C LEU A 448 -9.16 -20.31 -5.56
N ASP A 449 -9.99 -21.23 -6.05
CA ASP A 449 -11.44 -21.24 -5.76
C ASP A 449 -11.69 -21.83 -4.36
N MET A 450 -12.11 -20.97 -3.42
CA MET A 450 -12.34 -21.41 -2.03
C MET A 450 -13.46 -22.44 -1.91
N TYR A 451 -14.41 -22.50 -2.84
CA TYR A 451 -15.51 -23.46 -2.80
C TYR A 451 -15.07 -24.89 -3.14
N LYS A 452 -13.89 -25.04 -3.77
CA LYS A 452 -13.28 -26.36 -4.06
C LYS A 452 -12.30 -26.84 -3.00
N LEU A 453 -12.09 -26.03 -1.96
CA LEU A 453 -11.24 -26.34 -0.81
C LEU A 453 -12.07 -26.87 0.36
N GLY A 454 -11.49 -26.96 1.52
CA GLY A 454 -12.14 -27.33 2.79
C GLY A 454 -11.23 -28.14 3.69
N GLY A 455 -11.41 -28.03 5.01
CA GLY A 455 -10.73 -28.85 6.00
C GLY A 455 -9.20 -28.67 6.08
N LEU A 456 -8.62 -27.66 5.41
CA LEU A 456 -7.17 -27.49 5.31
C LEU A 456 -6.48 -27.17 6.65
N TRP A 457 -7.23 -26.80 7.70
CA TRP A 457 -6.64 -26.51 9.01
C TRP A 457 -5.83 -27.67 9.60
N ARG A 458 -6.16 -28.92 9.22
CA ARG A 458 -5.44 -30.12 9.67
C ARG A 458 -4.12 -30.32 8.94
N GLN A 459 -4.07 -29.99 7.66
CA GLN A 459 -2.88 -30.10 6.80
C GLN A 459 -1.96 -28.88 6.93
N MET A 460 -2.55 -27.72 7.23
CA MET A 460 -1.87 -26.41 7.27
C MET A 460 -2.25 -25.63 8.55
N PRO A 461 -1.95 -26.16 9.77
CA PRO A 461 -2.39 -25.55 11.02
C PRO A 461 -1.78 -24.17 11.27
N PHE A 462 -0.50 -23.97 10.94
CA PHE A 462 0.15 -22.67 11.08
C PHE A 462 -0.45 -21.65 10.12
N THR A 463 -0.66 -22.02 8.85
CA THR A 463 -1.28 -21.15 7.83
C THR A 463 -2.71 -20.79 8.25
N ALA A 464 -3.48 -21.73 8.83
CA ALA A 464 -4.81 -21.45 9.35
C ALA A 464 -4.77 -20.44 10.52
N LEU A 465 -3.82 -20.62 11.45
CA LEU A 465 -3.65 -19.70 12.59
C LEU A 465 -3.34 -18.28 12.14
N VAL A 466 -2.35 -18.10 11.27
CA VAL A 466 -1.98 -16.75 10.80
C VAL A 466 -3.04 -16.13 9.89
N CYS A 467 -3.82 -16.96 9.15
CA CYS A 467 -5.02 -16.53 8.44
C CYS A 467 -6.06 -15.96 9.39
N LEU A 468 -6.33 -16.66 10.50
CA LEU A 468 -7.28 -16.21 11.52
C LEU A 468 -6.83 -14.87 12.14
N ILE A 469 -5.55 -14.75 12.50
CA ILE A 469 -4.99 -13.51 13.05
C ILE A 469 -5.19 -12.34 12.07
N ALA A 470 -4.88 -12.54 10.79
CA ALA A 470 -5.05 -11.51 9.77
C ALA A 470 -6.54 -11.19 9.51
N ALA A 471 -7.43 -12.18 9.55
CA ALA A 471 -8.86 -12.02 9.44
C ALA A 471 -9.44 -11.22 10.62
N LEU A 472 -9.01 -11.49 11.84
CA LEU A 472 -9.37 -10.72 13.03
C LEU A 472 -8.82 -9.28 12.96
N GLY A 473 -7.61 -9.10 12.41
CA GLY A 473 -7.04 -7.79 12.13
C GLY A 473 -7.93 -6.97 11.18
N ILE A 474 -8.20 -7.47 9.98
CA ILE A 474 -8.97 -6.72 8.97
C ILE A 474 -10.44 -6.47 9.37
N THR A 475 -11.05 -7.39 10.14
CA THR A 475 -12.43 -7.20 10.65
C THR A 475 -12.50 -6.17 11.77
N GLY A 476 -11.39 -5.83 12.41
CA GLY A 476 -11.31 -4.86 13.49
C GLY A 476 -11.68 -5.46 14.86
N MET A 477 -11.30 -6.73 15.11
CA MET A 477 -11.49 -7.34 16.42
C MET A 477 -10.61 -6.63 17.48
N PRO A 478 -11.16 -6.29 18.64
CA PRO A 478 -10.37 -5.77 19.77
C PRO A 478 -9.17 -6.68 20.08
N GLY A 479 -8.01 -6.07 20.35
CA GLY A 479 -6.75 -6.79 20.55
C GLY A 479 -5.96 -7.05 19.26
N PHE A 480 -6.50 -6.73 18.07
CA PHE A 480 -5.80 -6.79 16.79
C PHE A 480 -5.70 -5.39 16.19
N ASN A 481 -4.70 -5.19 15.33
CA ASN A 481 -4.32 -3.86 14.85
C ASN A 481 -5.44 -3.07 14.17
N GLY A 482 -6.34 -3.72 13.42
CA GLY A 482 -7.41 -3.03 12.69
C GLY A 482 -8.47 -2.38 13.56
N PHE A 483 -8.63 -2.81 14.82
CA PHE A 483 -9.60 -2.25 15.75
C PHE A 483 -9.33 -0.76 16.00
N ALA A 484 -8.12 -0.42 16.44
CA ALA A 484 -7.76 0.96 16.76
C ALA A 484 -7.98 1.91 15.57
N SER A 485 -7.47 1.54 14.39
CA SER A 485 -7.61 2.40 13.21
C SER A 485 -9.04 2.55 12.70
N LYS A 486 -9.86 1.50 12.77
CA LYS A 486 -11.28 1.58 12.40
C LYS A 486 -12.08 2.40 13.41
N SER A 487 -11.77 2.31 14.70
CA SER A 487 -12.38 3.14 15.74
C SER A 487 -12.11 4.62 15.47
N ILE A 488 -10.86 5.00 15.21
CA ILE A 488 -10.51 6.39 14.87
C ILE A 488 -11.25 6.86 13.61
N LEU A 489 -11.29 6.05 12.55
CA LEU A 489 -11.99 6.41 11.30
C LEU A 489 -13.51 6.53 11.51
N HIS A 490 -14.10 5.71 12.37
CA HIS A 490 -15.51 5.84 12.74
C HIS A 490 -15.76 7.15 13.50
N HIS A 491 -14.92 7.47 14.50
CA HIS A 491 -15.01 8.75 15.19
C HIS A 491 -14.81 9.94 14.24
N ALA A 492 -13.88 9.83 13.27
CA ALA A 492 -13.65 10.88 12.28
C ALA A 492 -14.90 11.18 11.43
N ILE A 493 -15.61 10.14 10.94
CA ILE A 493 -16.84 10.38 10.15
C ILE A 493 -18.00 10.91 11.03
N VAL A 494 -18.03 10.53 12.31
CA VAL A 494 -18.98 11.11 13.27
C VAL A 494 -18.68 12.60 13.49
N GLU A 495 -17.43 13.00 13.65
CA GLU A 495 -17.04 14.41 13.73
C GLU A 495 -17.46 15.20 12.48
N ALA A 496 -17.26 14.62 11.27
CA ALA A 496 -17.70 15.27 10.03
C ALA A 496 -19.22 15.51 10.01
N TYR A 497 -19.98 14.62 10.64
CA TYR A 497 -21.42 14.79 10.84
C TYR A 497 -21.75 15.85 11.92
N GLU A 498 -21.08 15.79 13.08
CA GLU A 498 -21.37 16.67 14.24
C GLU A 498 -20.95 18.12 14.00
N TYR A 499 -19.77 18.34 13.41
CA TYR A 499 -19.22 19.69 13.15
C TYR A 499 -19.48 20.19 11.72
N GLY A 500 -20.06 19.36 10.86
CA GLY A 500 -20.25 19.66 9.45
C GLY A 500 -21.67 19.44 8.94
N HIS A 501 -21.81 18.64 7.89
CA HIS A 501 -23.08 18.47 7.19
C HIS A 501 -23.80 17.19 7.60
N SER A 502 -25.11 17.27 7.85
CA SER A 502 -25.98 16.16 8.31
C SER A 502 -25.99 14.93 7.37
N SER A 503 -25.65 15.11 6.07
CA SER A 503 -25.57 13.98 5.11
C SER A 503 -24.50 12.94 5.47
N PHE A 504 -23.47 13.30 6.25
CA PHE A 504 -22.42 12.35 6.66
C PHE A 504 -22.91 11.31 7.68
N ARG A 505 -24.13 11.48 8.24
CA ARG A 505 -24.80 10.41 8.98
C ARG A 505 -25.07 9.18 8.09
N TYR A 506 -25.41 9.37 6.82
CA TYR A 506 -25.54 8.25 5.87
C TYR A 506 -24.19 7.60 5.60
N ALA A 507 -23.11 8.37 5.57
CA ALA A 507 -21.75 7.83 5.43
C ALA A 507 -21.37 6.95 6.61
N GLU A 508 -21.70 7.32 7.84
CA GLU A 508 -21.51 6.52 9.06
C GLU A 508 -22.29 5.19 9.00
N ILE A 509 -23.56 5.24 8.59
CA ILE A 509 -24.39 4.04 8.42
C ILE A 509 -23.75 3.08 7.39
N ILE A 510 -23.34 3.61 6.25
CA ILE A 510 -22.67 2.82 5.20
C ILE A 510 -21.35 2.23 5.74
N PHE A 511 -20.56 3.00 6.49
CA PHE A 511 -19.34 2.54 7.15
C PHE A 511 -19.58 1.29 8.01
N THR A 512 -20.65 1.33 8.82
CA THR A 512 -21.04 0.21 9.71
C THR A 512 -21.47 -1.03 8.92
N ILE A 513 -22.30 -0.84 7.88
CA ILE A 513 -22.76 -1.93 7.00
C ILE A 513 -21.55 -2.58 6.28
N VAL A 514 -20.64 -1.80 5.75
CA VAL A 514 -19.44 -2.27 5.07
C VAL A 514 -18.51 -3.03 6.03
N SER A 515 -18.41 -2.57 7.29
CA SER A 515 -17.66 -3.27 8.32
C SER A 515 -18.25 -4.65 8.59
N GLY A 516 -19.57 -4.78 8.69
CA GLY A 516 -20.27 -6.06 8.79
C GLY A 516 -20.05 -6.97 7.56
N GLY A 517 -20.13 -6.39 6.35
CA GLY A 517 -19.81 -7.12 5.12
C GLY A 517 -18.36 -7.63 5.06
N THR A 518 -17.41 -6.88 5.65
CA THR A 518 -16.03 -7.35 5.80
C THR A 518 -15.94 -8.56 6.73
N VAL A 519 -16.63 -8.53 7.88
CA VAL A 519 -16.71 -9.68 8.81
C VAL A 519 -17.26 -10.91 8.08
N CYS A 520 -18.39 -10.76 7.36
CA CYS A 520 -18.97 -11.84 6.57
C CYS A 520 -17.96 -12.46 5.59
N SER A 521 -17.25 -11.62 4.83
CA SER A 521 -16.29 -12.09 3.82
C SER A 521 -15.15 -12.90 4.42
N PHE A 522 -14.63 -12.52 5.60
CA PHE A 522 -13.52 -13.25 6.22
C PHE A 522 -13.98 -14.49 6.97
N ILE A 523 -15.20 -14.52 7.50
CA ILE A 523 -15.85 -15.77 7.93
C ILE A 523 -16.01 -16.72 6.74
N LYS A 524 -16.44 -16.20 5.59
CA LYS A 524 -16.56 -16.95 4.33
C LYS A 524 -15.23 -17.56 3.91
N LEU A 525 -14.18 -16.75 3.79
CA LEU A 525 -12.84 -17.21 3.39
C LEU A 525 -12.33 -18.31 4.33
N PHE A 526 -12.37 -18.07 5.62
CA PHE A 526 -11.85 -19.01 6.61
C PHE A 526 -12.65 -20.32 6.66
N SER A 527 -13.99 -20.21 6.60
CA SER A 527 -14.87 -21.37 6.66
C SER A 527 -14.71 -22.28 5.45
N TYR A 528 -14.69 -21.72 4.24
CA TYR A 528 -14.59 -22.52 3.01
C TYR A 528 -13.19 -23.08 2.78
N ALA A 529 -12.11 -22.36 3.13
CA ALA A 529 -10.76 -22.85 2.92
C ALA A 529 -10.31 -23.83 4.03
N PHE A 530 -10.56 -23.49 5.28
CA PHE A 530 -9.95 -24.22 6.40
C PHE A 530 -10.90 -25.17 7.16
N LEU A 531 -12.21 -24.87 7.18
CA LEU A 531 -13.18 -25.71 7.91
C LEU A 531 -13.91 -26.67 6.97
N GLY A 532 -14.70 -27.59 7.57
CA GLY A 532 -15.47 -28.58 6.82
C GLY A 532 -14.67 -29.85 6.48
N LYS A 533 -15.12 -30.56 5.44
CA LYS A 533 -14.49 -31.80 4.98
C LYS A 533 -13.38 -31.48 3.97
N CYS A 534 -12.21 -32.06 4.19
CA CYS A 534 -11.11 -31.97 3.23
C CYS A 534 -11.39 -32.88 2.02
N PRO A 535 -11.37 -32.37 0.77
CA PRO A 535 -11.46 -33.20 -0.42
C PRO A 535 -10.35 -34.27 -0.44
N GLU A 536 -10.65 -35.46 -0.96
CA GLU A 536 -9.69 -36.58 -0.95
C GLU A 536 -8.34 -36.23 -1.57
N LYS A 537 -8.33 -35.46 -2.66
CA LYS A 537 -7.11 -35.02 -3.34
C LYS A 537 -6.18 -34.15 -2.47
N TYR A 538 -6.67 -33.58 -1.36
CA TYR A 538 -5.89 -32.72 -0.47
C TYR A 538 -5.60 -33.35 0.90
N GLN A 539 -6.01 -34.61 1.14
CA GLN A 539 -5.77 -35.28 2.43
C GLN A 539 -4.30 -35.61 2.66
N GLN A 540 -3.51 -35.77 1.60
CA GLN A 540 -2.09 -36.12 1.64
C GLN A 540 -1.21 -34.99 1.09
N LEU A 541 -1.47 -33.77 1.47
CA LEU A 541 -0.62 -32.63 1.06
C LEU A 541 0.75 -32.69 1.73
N PRO A 542 1.82 -32.27 1.05
CA PRO A 542 3.11 -32.04 1.70
C PRO A 542 2.99 -30.97 2.79
N LYS A 543 3.97 -30.90 3.69
CA LYS A 543 4.00 -29.88 4.77
C LYS A 543 3.72 -28.48 4.23
N GLU A 544 3.02 -27.68 5.01
CA GLU A 544 2.42 -26.40 4.64
C GLU A 544 3.38 -25.30 4.15
N GLY A 545 4.63 -25.36 4.43
CA GLY A 545 5.67 -24.43 3.97
C GLY A 545 6.96 -24.70 4.71
N ASN A 546 8.06 -24.16 4.19
CA ASN A 546 9.34 -24.19 4.88
C ASN A 546 9.41 -23.10 5.96
N GLY A 547 10.42 -23.19 6.82
CA GLY A 547 10.61 -22.27 7.92
C GLY A 547 10.65 -20.78 7.53
N MET A 548 11.14 -20.47 6.32
CA MET A 548 11.24 -19.09 5.79
C MET A 548 9.86 -18.45 5.55
N MET A 549 8.95 -19.14 4.87
CA MET A 549 7.59 -18.64 4.68
C MET A 549 6.86 -18.48 6.01
N GLN A 550 6.98 -19.49 6.89
CA GLN A 550 6.36 -19.44 8.22
C GLN A 550 6.92 -18.29 9.06
N MET A 551 8.24 -18.05 8.99
CA MET A 551 8.90 -16.94 9.68
C MET A 551 8.38 -15.58 9.22
N ALA A 552 8.29 -15.35 7.91
CA ALA A 552 7.77 -14.11 7.34
C ALA A 552 6.30 -13.86 7.73
N MET A 553 5.45 -14.89 7.59
CA MET A 553 4.03 -14.81 7.96
C MET A 553 3.86 -14.66 9.49
N GLY A 554 4.65 -15.36 10.29
CA GLY A 554 4.66 -15.24 11.75
C GLY A 554 5.08 -13.86 12.23
N GLY A 555 6.10 -13.26 11.58
CA GLY A 555 6.55 -11.90 11.86
C GLY A 555 5.43 -10.87 11.64
N LEU A 556 4.72 -10.96 10.51
CA LEU A 556 3.56 -10.09 10.25
C LEU A 556 2.40 -10.35 11.23
N ALA A 557 2.15 -11.60 11.60
CA ALA A 557 1.11 -11.95 12.57
C ALA A 557 1.43 -11.36 13.96
N LEU A 558 2.69 -11.43 14.39
CA LEU A 558 3.15 -10.83 15.65
C LEU A 558 3.00 -9.29 15.63
N LEU A 559 3.28 -8.63 14.51
CA LEU A 559 3.05 -7.20 14.36
C LEU A 559 1.57 -6.84 14.46
N ILE A 560 0.68 -7.63 13.83
CA ILE A 560 -0.77 -7.41 13.91
C ILE A 560 -1.27 -7.50 15.35
N ILE A 561 -0.79 -8.48 16.11
CA ILE A 561 -1.15 -8.63 17.53
C ILE A 561 -0.49 -7.53 18.37
N GLY A 562 0.81 -7.28 18.19
CA GLY A 562 1.56 -6.29 18.97
C GLY A 562 0.99 -4.87 18.86
N ILE A 563 0.71 -4.42 17.63
CA ILE A 563 0.05 -3.13 17.38
C ILE A 563 -1.37 -3.12 17.96
N GLY A 564 -2.08 -4.24 17.86
CA GLY A 564 -3.43 -4.35 18.40
C GLY A 564 -3.50 -4.32 19.93
N MET A 565 -2.49 -4.86 20.60
CA MET A 565 -2.41 -4.88 22.07
C MET A 565 -1.88 -3.56 22.67
N ALA A 566 -1.05 -2.84 21.91
CA ALA A 566 -0.45 -1.58 22.34
C ALA A 566 -0.71 -0.45 21.31
N PRO A 567 -1.97 -0.13 20.99
CA PRO A 567 -2.30 0.82 19.93
C PRO A 567 -1.85 2.25 20.26
N GLY A 568 -1.79 2.64 21.54
CA GLY A 568 -1.31 3.94 22.00
C GLY A 568 0.15 4.21 21.62
N PHE A 569 1.00 3.17 21.57
CA PHE A 569 2.40 3.33 21.19
C PHE A 569 2.55 3.94 19.77
N ILE A 570 1.85 3.40 18.78
CA ILE A 570 1.88 3.91 17.40
C ILE A 570 1.28 5.33 17.35
N MET A 571 0.21 5.56 18.12
CA MET A 571 -0.43 6.88 18.20
C MET A 571 0.53 7.94 18.73
N ASP A 572 1.12 7.70 19.90
CA ASP A 572 1.92 8.68 20.63
C ASP A 572 3.28 8.93 19.97
N GLN A 573 3.92 7.90 19.42
CA GLN A 573 5.28 7.99 18.90
C GLN A 573 5.36 8.36 17.41
N LEU A 574 4.31 8.11 16.65
CA LEU A 574 4.35 8.29 15.20
C LEU A 574 3.22 9.20 14.69
N ILE A 575 1.96 8.90 15.04
CA ILE A 575 0.81 9.56 14.41
C ILE A 575 0.59 10.97 14.96
N ILE A 576 0.66 11.17 16.27
CA ILE A 576 0.52 12.50 16.89
C ILE A 576 1.65 13.43 16.42
N PRO A 577 2.95 13.02 16.46
CA PRO A 577 4.02 13.85 15.91
C PRO A 577 3.84 14.15 14.41
N ALA A 578 3.32 13.21 13.62
CA ALA A 578 3.02 13.46 12.21
C ALA A 578 1.90 14.49 12.05
N ALA A 579 0.81 14.41 12.82
CA ALA A 579 -0.30 15.37 12.78
C ALA A 579 0.15 16.77 13.21
N SER A 580 1.02 16.87 14.21
CA SER A 580 1.56 18.15 14.73
C SER A 580 2.45 18.88 13.72
N GLY A 581 2.92 18.19 12.67
CA GLY A 581 3.70 18.78 11.56
C GLY A 581 2.84 19.49 10.50
N PHE A 582 1.50 19.49 10.64
CA PHE A 582 0.55 20.11 9.71
C PHE A 582 -0.34 21.15 10.40
N THR A 583 -1.25 21.74 9.65
CA THR A 583 -2.12 22.86 10.09
C THR A 583 -3.22 22.47 11.08
N TYR A 584 -3.16 21.28 11.71
CA TYR A 584 -4.16 20.90 12.69
C TYR A 584 -3.96 21.62 14.02
N ASP A 585 -5.07 22.10 14.60
CA ASP A 585 -5.05 22.83 15.87
C ASP A 585 -4.62 21.92 17.02
N ALA A 586 -3.63 22.36 17.80
CA ALA A 586 -3.09 21.64 18.95
C ALA A 586 -4.16 21.31 19.99
N TYR A 587 -5.19 22.15 20.15
CA TYR A 587 -6.32 21.87 21.05
C TYR A 587 -7.06 20.58 20.62
N PHE A 588 -7.34 20.42 19.32
CA PHE A 588 -8.06 19.24 18.81
C PHE A 588 -7.17 18.00 18.81
N ILE A 589 -5.87 18.14 18.51
CA ILE A 589 -4.90 17.05 18.67
C ILE A 589 -4.90 16.56 20.12
N ASN A 590 -4.74 17.46 21.07
CA ASN A 590 -4.68 17.13 22.50
C ASN A 590 -6.02 16.54 23.00
N LYS A 591 -7.15 17.09 22.58
CA LYS A 591 -8.47 16.65 23.03
C LYS A 591 -8.85 15.25 22.51
N TYR A 592 -8.48 14.92 21.28
CA TYR A 592 -9.00 13.73 20.61
C TYR A 592 -7.97 12.62 20.42
N LEU A 593 -6.67 12.95 20.28
CA LEU A 593 -5.65 11.96 19.99
C LEU A 593 -4.77 11.62 21.20
N VAL A 594 -4.38 12.63 21.99
CA VAL A 594 -3.50 12.42 23.14
C VAL A 594 -4.24 11.66 24.23
N GLY A 595 -3.66 10.55 24.71
CA GLY A 595 -4.23 9.74 25.77
C GLY A 595 -5.49 8.97 25.36
N MET A 596 -5.76 8.78 24.05
CA MET A 596 -6.93 8.05 23.57
C MET A 596 -6.96 6.62 24.12
N ASN A 597 -8.02 6.28 24.84
CA ASN A 597 -8.25 4.93 25.34
C ASN A 597 -9.01 4.11 24.29
N PHE A 598 -8.32 3.21 23.62
CA PHE A 598 -8.91 2.34 22.60
C PHE A 598 -9.77 1.22 23.20
N PHE A 599 -9.46 0.76 24.40
CA PHE A 599 -10.20 -0.34 25.06
C PHE A 599 -11.31 0.16 25.99
N ASN A 600 -11.96 1.27 25.63
CA ASN A 600 -13.15 1.74 26.33
C ASN A 600 -14.38 0.88 25.99
N ALA A 601 -15.32 0.80 26.93
CA ALA A 601 -16.51 -0.05 26.77
C ALA A 601 -17.39 0.38 25.58
N LYS A 602 -17.47 1.67 25.25
CA LYS A 602 -18.28 2.19 24.14
C LYS A 602 -17.79 1.66 22.79
N ASP A 603 -16.49 1.77 22.52
CA ASP A 603 -15.89 1.34 21.26
C ASP A 603 -15.91 -0.19 21.14
N MET A 604 -15.61 -0.91 22.24
CA MET A 604 -15.66 -2.37 22.26
C MET A 604 -17.07 -2.89 22.01
N MET A 605 -18.09 -2.31 22.66
CA MET A 605 -19.50 -2.68 22.45
C MET A 605 -20.00 -2.27 21.07
N GLY A 606 -19.47 -1.20 20.48
CA GLY A 606 -19.77 -0.77 19.11
C GLY A 606 -19.42 -1.80 18.05
N MET A 607 -18.47 -2.71 18.34
CA MET A 607 -18.14 -3.81 17.44
C MET A 607 -19.14 -4.97 17.45
N VAL A 608 -19.94 -5.12 18.52
CA VAL A 608 -20.92 -6.22 18.65
C VAL A 608 -21.96 -6.19 17.52
N PRO A 609 -22.65 -5.05 17.22
CA PRO A 609 -23.57 -4.97 16.08
C PRO A 609 -22.90 -5.28 14.75
N VAL A 610 -21.64 -4.86 14.54
CA VAL A 610 -20.87 -5.13 13.32
C VAL A 610 -20.65 -6.63 13.12
N TYR A 611 -20.25 -7.35 14.20
CA TYR A 611 -20.06 -8.80 14.14
C TYR A 611 -21.38 -9.56 13.99
N LEU A 612 -22.44 -9.15 14.69
CA LEU A 612 -23.76 -9.76 14.53
C LEU A 612 -24.31 -9.58 13.12
N LEU A 613 -24.13 -8.39 12.53
CA LEU A 613 -24.48 -8.11 11.15
C LEU A 613 -23.70 -8.99 10.18
N GLY A 614 -22.38 -9.10 10.38
CA GLY A 614 -21.53 -9.92 9.52
C GLY A 614 -21.86 -11.41 9.58
N ILE A 615 -22.12 -11.95 10.77
CA ILE A 615 -22.56 -13.34 10.96
C ILE A 615 -23.95 -13.54 10.33
N GLY A 616 -24.87 -12.60 10.53
CA GLY A 616 -26.21 -12.63 9.93
C GLY A 616 -26.16 -12.66 8.41
N ILE A 617 -25.34 -11.79 7.78
CA ILE A 617 -25.14 -11.77 6.31
C ILE A 617 -24.53 -13.11 5.87
N PHE A 618 -23.56 -13.69 6.61
CA PHE A 618 -22.96 -14.98 6.27
C PHE A 618 -23.97 -16.13 6.31
N VAL A 619 -24.79 -16.20 7.37
CA VAL A 619 -25.83 -17.23 7.51
C VAL A 619 -26.87 -17.10 6.40
N ALA A 620 -27.38 -15.90 6.16
CA ALA A 620 -28.32 -15.61 5.08
C ALA A 620 -27.71 -15.92 3.72
N GLY A 621 -26.45 -15.50 3.48
CA GLY A 621 -25.72 -15.75 2.24
C GLY A 621 -25.57 -17.23 1.93
N ARG A 622 -25.34 -18.06 2.95
CA ARG A 622 -25.24 -19.52 2.81
C ARG A 622 -26.63 -20.17 2.63
N GLN A 623 -27.64 -19.70 3.37
CA GLN A 623 -28.99 -20.30 3.35
C GLN A 623 -29.70 -19.99 2.02
N PHE A 624 -29.56 -18.78 1.49
CA PHE A 624 -30.24 -18.31 0.28
C PHE A 624 -29.33 -18.27 -0.95
N ASP A 625 -28.14 -18.86 -0.88
CA ASP A 625 -27.14 -18.93 -1.96
C ASP A 625 -26.75 -17.54 -2.56
N LEU A 626 -26.73 -16.51 -1.73
CA LEU A 626 -26.47 -15.13 -2.19
C LEU A 626 -25.02 -14.90 -2.64
N PHE A 627 -24.09 -15.81 -2.33
CA PHE A 627 -22.69 -15.69 -2.73
C PHE A 627 -22.42 -16.05 -4.19
N HIS A 628 -23.39 -16.67 -4.88
CA HIS A 628 -23.32 -17.05 -6.28
C HIS A 628 -24.17 -16.14 -7.20
N LEU A 629 -24.63 -15.01 -6.69
CA LEU A 629 -25.38 -14.04 -7.49
C LEU A 629 -24.51 -13.50 -8.63
N HIS A 630 -25.03 -13.59 -9.85
CA HIS A 630 -24.37 -12.99 -11.01
C HIS A 630 -24.60 -11.48 -10.99
N MET A 631 -23.51 -10.74 -11.13
CA MET A 631 -23.59 -9.28 -11.18
C MET A 631 -24.36 -8.83 -12.43
N PRO A 632 -25.32 -7.95 -12.28
CA PRO A 632 -25.99 -7.35 -13.43
C PRO A 632 -24.99 -6.50 -14.23
N LYS A 633 -25.13 -6.53 -15.58
CA LYS A 633 -24.21 -5.84 -16.51
C LYS A 633 -24.06 -4.33 -16.23
N TRP A 634 -25.06 -3.70 -15.63
CA TRP A 634 -25.02 -2.28 -15.26
C TRP A 634 -24.11 -1.96 -14.07
N MET A 635 -23.61 -2.96 -13.35
CA MET A 635 -22.59 -2.80 -12.32
C MET A 635 -21.16 -3.07 -12.82
N ASP A 636 -21.02 -3.46 -14.08
CA ASP A 636 -19.72 -3.64 -14.71
C ASP A 636 -19.22 -2.30 -15.25
N PHE A 637 -18.41 -1.62 -14.43
CA PHE A 637 -17.80 -0.33 -14.77
C PHE A 637 -16.93 -0.39 -16.04
N GLU A 638 -16.37 -1.55 -16.36
CA GLU A 638 -15.62 -1.73 -17.59
C GLU A 638 -16.50 -1.59 -18.81
N LEU A 639 -17.68 -2.23 -18.79
CA LEU A 639 -18.63 -2.18 -19.89
C LEU A 639 -19.30 -0.81 -20.06
N ILE A 640 -19.62 -0.16 -18.92
CA ILE A 640 -20.44 1.07 -18.94
C ILE A 640 -19.59 2.33 -19.14
N LEU A 641 -18.43 2.39 -18.50
CA LEU A 641 -17.61 3.60 -18.49
C LEU A 641 -16.38 3.47 -19.42
N TYR A 642 -15.59 2.43 -19.24
CA TYR A 642 -14.29 2.34 -19.91
C TYR A 642 -14.38 1.92 -21.37
N ARG A 643 -15.24 0.98 -21.69
CA ARG A 643 -15.41 0.51 -23.08
C ARG A 643 -15.92 1.62 -24.02
N PRO A 644 -16.92 2.44 -23.66
CA PRO A 644 -17.32 3.60 -24.46
C PRO A 644 -16.20 4.64 -24.61
N ILE A 645 -15.50 4.97 -23.53
CA ILE A 645 -14.36 5.91 -23.57
C ILE A 645 -13.30 5.39 -24.53
N TYR A 646 -12.86 4.15 -24.37
CA TYR A 646 -11.88 3.52 -25.25
C TYR A 646 -12.33 3.50 -26.73
N GLN A 647 -13.57 3.14 -26.99
CA GLN A 647 -14.13 3.14 -28.36
C GLN A 647 -14.16 4.55 -28.96
N ASN A 648 -14.49 5.57 -28.18
CA ASN A 648 -14.50 6.95 -28.62
C ASN A 648 -13.07 7.48 -28.90
N VAL A 649 -12.12 7.16 -28.02
CA VAL A 649 -10.69 7.48 -28.23
C VAL A 649 -10.17 6.80 -29.50
N LEU A 650 -10.51 5.53 -29.73
CA LEU A 650 -10.14 4.83 -30.97
C LEU A 650 -10.78 5.45 -32.21
N ARG A 651 -12.05 5.87 -32.14
CA ARG A 651 -12.73 6.55 -33.26
C ARG A 651 -12.05 7.88 -33.57
N LEU A 652 -11.74 8.67 -32.53
CA LEU A 652 -11.03 9.93 -32.65
C LEU A 652 -9.64 9.73 -33.24
N SER A 653 -8.88 8.78 -32.71
CA SER A 653 -7.54 8.44 -33.21
C SER A 653 -7.58 8.01 -34.68
N ARG A 654 -8.51 7.11 -35.06
CA ARG A 654 -8.68 6.70 -36.47
C ARG A 654 -9.08 7.86 -37.37
N GLY A 655 -9.93 8.77 -36.88
CA GLY A 655 -10.30 9.99 -37.61
C GLY A 655 -9.09 10.91 -37.85
N ILE A 656 -8.27 11.12 -36.85
CA ILE A 656 -7.03 11.91 -36.96
C ILE A 656 -6.04 11.22 -37.90
N THR A 657 -5.81 9.91 -37.75
CA THR A 657 -4.89 9.15 -38.60
C THR A 657 -5.34 9.16 -40.06
N ALA A 658 -6.63 8.99 -40.33
CA ALA A 658 -7.18 9.05 -41.69
C ALA A 658 -7.05 10.45 -42.30
N HIS A 659 -7.15 11.51 -41.48
CA HIS A 659 -7.04 12.88 -41.96
C HIS A 659 -5.60 13.28 -42.30
N TYR A 660 -4.60 12.75 -41.57
CA TYR A 660 -3.19 13.16 -41.72
C TYR A 660 -2.33 12.13 -42.48
N GLU A 661 -2.92 11.08 -43.07
CA GLU A 661 -2.19 9.99 -43.77
C GLU A 661 -1.01 9.37 -42.99
N MET A 662 -1.03 9.47 -41.68
CA MET A 662 0.05 8.96 -40.85
C MET A 662 -0.03 7.42 -40.73
N ARG A 663 0.78 6.72 -41.53
CA ARG A 663 1.14 5.30 -41.31
C ARG A 663 2.20 5.24 -40.22
N THR A 664 1.82 5.50 -38.97
CA THR A 664 2.76 5.39 -37.84
C THR A 664 2.53 4.08 -37.08
N ASN A 665 3.63 3.36 -36.84
CA ASN A 665 3.65 2.24 -35.89
C ASN A 665 3.32 2.75 -34.48
N ASN A 666 2.67 1.95 -33.64
CA ASN A 666 2.33 2.34 -32.27
C ASN A 666 3.52 2.88 -31.45
N ALA A 667 4.74 2.40 -31.72
CA ALA A 667 5.96 2.88 -31.09
C ALA A 667 6.25 4.37 -31.36
N ASP A 668 5.94 4.86 -32.59
CA ASP A 668 6.21 6.23 -32.97
C ASP A 668 5.33 7.23 -32.22
N VAL A 669 4.09 6.87 -31.91
CA VAL A 669 3.17 7.71 -31.12
C VAL A 669 3.69 7.92 -29.70
N TYR A 670 4.26 6.90 -29.06
CA TYR A 670 4.88 7.03 -27.75
C TYR A 670 6.16 7.86 -27.80
N ILE A 671 6.97 7.72 -28.85
CA ILE A 671 8.16 8.52 -29.06
C ILE A 671 7.80 10.00 -29.27
N TYR A 672 6.76 10.29 -30.08
CA TYR A 672 6.31 11.67 -30.29
C TYR A 672 5.67 12.27 -29.02
N ALA A 673 4.90 11.48 -28.26
CA ALA A 673 4.36 11.94 -26.97
C ALA A 673 5.50 12.24 -25.97
N LEU A 674 6.51 11.37 -25.91
CA LEU A 674 7.69 11.58 -25.06
C LEU A 674 8.49 12.82 -25.51
N ILE A 675 8.72 12.97 -26.82
CA ILE A 675 9.41 14.16 -27.40
C ILE A 675 8.60 15.43 -27.12
N LEU A 676 7.27 15.39 -27.25
CA LEU A 676 6.41 16.53 -26.95
C LEU A 676 6.51 16.95 -25.48
N VAL A 677 6.43 15.99 -24.57
CA VAL A 677 6.52 16.23 -23.14
C VAL A 677 7.91 16.76 -22.76
N THR A 678 8.99 16.13 -23.27
CA THR A 678 10.36 16.62 -23.03
C THR A 678 10.60 17.99 -23.67
N SER A 679 10.06 18.25 -24.85
CA SER A 679 10.18 19.57 -25.52
C SER A 679 9.42 20.66 -24.76
N LEU A 680 8.26 20.36 -24.20
CA LEU A 680 7.51 21.30 -23.33
C LEU A 680 8.29 21.62 -22.05
N PHE A 681 8.96 20.61 -21.45
CA PHE A 681 9.84 20.83 -20.32
C PHE A 681 11.07 21.69 -20.66
N PHE A 682 11.70 21.46 -21.82
CA PHE A 682 12.83 22.29 -22.28
C PHE A 682 12.40 23.72 -22.61
N LEU A 683 11.23 23.89 -23.24
CA LEU A 683 10.67 25.24 -23.52
C LEU A 683 10.34 25.97 -22.20
N ALA A 684 9.74 25.30 -21.21
CA ALA A 684 9.47 25.91 -19.92
C ALA A 684 10.76 26.33 -19.17
N GLY A 685 11.87 25.59 -19.34
CA GLY A 685 13.19 25.99 -18.83
C GLY A 685 13.91 27.09 -19.58
N TYR A 686 13.56 27.31 -20.88
CA TYR A 686 14.21 28.32 -21.72
C TYR A 686 13.56 29.72 -21.57
N PHE A 687 12.29 29.78 -21.19
CA PHE A 687 11.55 31.03 -20.95
C PHE A 687 11.67 31.53 -19.48
N ARG A 688 12.51 30.93 -18.68
CA ARG A 688 13.04 31.47 -17.44
C ARG A 688 14.45 32.04 -17.65
#